data_dbc136b1cb0395fc326ccf9b0b712b42
#
_entry.id   dbc136b1cb0395fc326ccf9b0b712b42
#
_cell.length_a   1.000
_cell.length_b   1.000
_cell.length_c   1.000
_cell.angle_alpha   90.00
_cell.angle_beta   90.00
_cell.angle_gamma   90.00
#
_symmetry.space_group_name_H-M   'P 1'
#
loop_
_entity.id
_entity.type
_entity.pdbx_description
1 polymer ?
#
loop_
_entity_poly.entity_id
_entity_poly.type
_entity_poly.pdbx_seq_one_letter_code
_entity_poly.pdbx_strand_id
1 'polypeptide(L)'
;MQGGQERTPKFKVTSSYVEGQTSKLKVASPMSYLDILHKYWGYPDFRGIQREIIESIGAGKDTLGLMPTGGGKSLTFQVPALAQEGVCIVITPLIALMKDQVEHLRHKGITAAAIYSGMSRDAIVTTLENCIFGGIKLLYISPERISSDLFQIKLKHMKVSFITVDEAHCISQWGYDFRPSYLQIAVIRKLVPNVPILALTATATPDVIDDIQERLGFTEKNVFRMSFERKNLVYVVRQAEDKEAEMVHILQSIPKTAIVYCRSRKRTKEIAQLLIQYGISATWYHAGLEPAVKDQRQSEWQHDKVRVIVATNAFGMGIDKADVRVVIHMDCPSSLEAYFQEAGRAGRDGQKAYAVLLYNGHDNRTLQKRVEDTFPPKEYVQQVYEHLAYFYQIGVDSGEGCTFEFPIDKFCATFKHFPIRANAALILLQRAGYIDYEPNPDNNARVRFLLRRDDLYRLDSLSEKENDVVISLLRNYGGLFTDYGYVDESYIAQEAGLDHNQTYMVLVNLSKKRIIDFIPRKSIPLISYKRDRVDGSDVILDKSVYEERKEQFQKSINSVINYAQNDRVCRSRQLLYYFGEKKSVDCEQCDVCLSHSHHDDHNQQEEIKEKLLAMVADGERHHVTEVRQLDEDWDMVTKVMKELMDEEQLLMDGSHLILSDK
;
A
#
# COMPACT_ATOMS: atom_id res chain seq x y z
N MET A 1 -57.05 18.23 66.59
CA MET A 1 -56.30 19.43 67.01
C MET A 1 -55.19 19.68 66.03
N GLN A 2 -55.27 20.84 65.35
CA GLN A 2 -54.27 21.67 64.72
C GLN A 2 -53.19 20.92 63.88
N GLY A 3 -53.07 21.03 62.59
CA GLY A 3 -53.28 22.19 61.68
C GLY A 3 -51.96 22.84 61.43
N GLY A 4 -51.17 22.44 60.38
CA GLY A 4 -50.02 23.09 59.95
C GLY A 4 -49.96 23.08 58.39
N GLN A 5 -50.46 24.19 57.82
CA GLN A 5 -50.40 24.44 56.40
C GLN A 5 -49.05 25.03 56.08
N GLU A 6 -48.27 24.38 55.23
CA GLU A 6 -47.08 24.98 54.56
C GLU A 6 -47.54 25.78 53.35
N ARG A 7 -47.15 27.04 53.33
CA ARG A 7 -47.36 28.00 52.22
C ARG A 7 -46.32 27.89 51.20
N THR A 8 -46.72 27.58 49.93
CA THR A 8 -45.91 27.77 48.73
C THR A 8 -45.86 29.25 48.33
N PRO A 9 -44.71 29.82 47.97
CA PRO A 9 -44.65 31.17 47.46
C PRO A 9 -45.04 31.21 45.97
N LYS A 10 -46.03 32.03 45.65
CA LYS A 10 -46.43 32.43 44.29
C LYS A 10 -45.44 33.45 43.72
N PHE A 11 -44.68 33.06 42.67
CA PHE A 11 -43.99 34.04 41.85
C PHE A 11 -44.94 34.74 40.87
N LYS A 12 -45.04 36.04 40.95
CA LYS A 12 -45.72 36.89 39.98
C LYS A 12 -44.83 37.07 38.75
N VAL A 13 -45.30 36.60 37.57
CA VAL A 13 -44.71 36.92 36.31
C VAL A 13 -45.21 38.30 35.86
N THR A 14 -44.36 39.29 35.88
CA THR A 14 -44.58 40.58 35.21
C THR A 14 -44.08 40.48 33.77
N SER A 15 -45.02 40.55 32.83
CA SER A 15 -44.74 40.65 31.39
C SER A 15 -44.22 42.08 31.08
N SER A 16 -42.96 42.18 30.73
CA SER A 16 -42.44 43.34 30.02
C SER A 16 -42.12 42.94 28.57
N TYR A 17 -42.92 43.47 27.68
CA TYR A 17 -42.62 43.43 26.24
C TYR A 17 -41.31 44.15 25.99
N VAL A 18 -40.30 43.46 25.50
CA VAL A 18 -39.11 44.05 24.88
C VAL A 18 -39.20 43.71 23.39
N GLU A 19 -39.64 44.67 22.58
CA GLU A 19 -39.37 44.70 21.16
C GLU A 19 -37.86 44.81 21.00
N GLY A 20 -37.23 43.77 20.43
CA GLY A 20 -35.80 43.81 20.27
C GLY A 20 -35.33 42.80 19.22
N GLN A 21 -35.24 43.31 17.98
CA GLN A 21 -34.31 42.87 16.93
C GLN A 21 -34.20 41.33 16.71
N THR A 22 -35.00 40.83 15.80
CA THR A 22 -34.68 39.61 15.05
C THR A 22 -33.35 39.81 14.31
N SER A 23 -32.24 39.49 14.94
CA SER A 23 -31.00 39.23 14.23
C SER A 23 -31.25 38.03 13.32
N LYS A 24 -31.46 38.29 12.04
CA LYS A 24 -31.37 37.27 10.99
C LYS A 24 -30.00 36.62 11.17
N LEU A 25 -29.96 35.43 11.77
CA LEU A 25 -28.84 34.52 11.62
C LEU A 25 -28.64 34.37 10.11
N LYS A 26 -27.62 35.01 9.57
CA LYS A 26 -27.14 34.73 8.22
C LYS A 26 -26.78 33.25 8.21
N VAL A 27 -27.65 32.42 7.64
CA VAL A 27 -27.27 31.09 7.24
C VAL A 27 -26.09 31.31 6.29
N ALA A 28 -24.89 30.99 6.75
CA ALA A 28 -23.70 31.10 5.94
C ALA A 28 -23.95 30.26 4.69
N SER A 29 -23.84 30.86 3.52
CA SER A 29 -23.92 30.13 2.26
C SER A 29 -22.95 28.96 2.33
N PRO A 30 -23.31 27.75 1.86
CA PRO A 30 -22.38 26.63 1.87
C PRO A 30 -21.10 27.05 1.16
N MET A 31 -19.96 26.83 1.82
CA MET A 31 -18.63 27.14 1.25
C MET A 31 -18.45 26.36 -0.05
N SER A 32 -17.96 27.04 -1.09
CA SER A 32 -17.62 26.36 -2.35
C SER A 32 -16.48 25.35 -2.12
N TYR A 33 -16.37 24.34 -2.99
CA TYR A 33 -15.25 23.38 -2.92
C TYR A 33 -13.88 24.09 -2.97
N LEU A 34 -13.79 25.16 -3.76
CA LEU A 34 -12.56 25.94 -3.87
C LEU A 34 -12.24 26.73 -2.57
N ASP A 35 -13.24 27.30 -1.92
CA ASP A 35 -13.05 27.98 -0.62
C ASP A 35 -12.57 27.00 0.44
N ILE A 36 -13.10 25.78 0.45
CA ILE A 36 -12.65 24.71 1.35
C ILE A 36 -11.19 24.32 1.07
N LEU A 37 -10.83 24.16 -0.22
CA LEU A 37 -9.46 23.87 -0.63
C LEU A 37 -8.48 24.96 -0.16
N HIS A 38 -8.82 26.22 -0.40
CA HIS A 38 -8.01 27.36 0.05
C HIS A 38 -7.87 27.41 1.57
N LYS A 39 -8.98 27.25 2.28
CA LYS A 39 -9.01 27.38 3.74
C LYS A 39 -8.17 26.32 4.46
N TYR A 40 -8.26 25.05 4.05
CA TYR A 40 -7.66 23.93 4.78
C TYR A 40 -6.32 23.46 4.19
N TRP A 41 -6.09 23.65 2.89
CA TRP A 41 -4.85 23.22 2.23
C TRP A 41 -4.01 24.35 1.66
N GLY A 42 -4.56 25.55 1.48
CA GLY A 42 -3.85 26.69 0.93
C GLY A 42 -3.53 26.60 -0.56
N TYR A 43 -4.14 25.64 -1.28
CA TYR A 43 -3.92 25.49 -2.71
C TYR A 43 -4.80 26.44 -3.52
N PRO A 44 -4.26 27.07 -4.60
CA PRO A 44 -5.01 28.04 -5.39
C PRO A 44 -6.07 27.41 -6.27
N ASP A 45 -5.92 26.17 -6.70
CA ASP A 45 -6.90 25.45 -7.52
C ASP A 45 -6.70 23.92 -7.44
N PHE A 46 -7.66 23.17 -7.94
CA PHE A 46 -7.60 21.73 -8.11
C PHE A 46 -6.63 21.34 -9.24
N ARG A 47 -6.05 20.15 -9.14
CA ARG A 47 -5.11 19.63 -10.13
C ARG A 47 -5.76 18.54 -10.96
N GLY A 48 -5.49 18.54 -12.28
CA GLY A 48 -5.99 17.49 -13.19
C GLY A 48 -7.50 17.31 -13.05
N ILE A 49 -7.93 16.07 -12.87
CA ILE A 49 -9.35 15.67 -12.79
C ILE A 49 -9.96 15.74 -11.38
N GLN A 50 -9.28 16.37 -10.41
CA GLN A 50 -9.79 16.44 -9.04
C GLN A 50 -11.15 17.15 -8.98
N ARG A 51 -11.32 18.25 -9.73
CA ARG A 51 -12.56 19.03 -9.77
C ARG A 51 -13.73 18.20 -10.29
N GLU A 52 -13.54 17.50 -11.39
CA GLU A 52 -14.56 16.67 -12.02
C GLU A 52 -15.01 15.52 -11.09
N ILE A 53 -14.07 14.87 -10.40
CA ILE A 53 -14.38 13.83 -9.40
C ILE A 53 -15.19 14.43 -8.24
N ILE A 54 -14.76 15.58 -7.70
CA ILE A 54 -15.42 16.26 -6.58
C ILE A 54 -16.86 16.66 -6.96
N GLU A 55 -17.03 17.22 -8.13
CA GLU A 55 -18.35 17.63 -8.64
C GLU A 55 -19.25 16.43 -8.90
N SER A 56 -18.70 15.33 -9.45
CA SER A 56 -19.44 14.10 -9.72
C SER A 56 -19.97 13.45 -8.43
N ILE A 57 -19.11 13.23 -7.45
CA ILE A 57 -19.54 12.66 -6.15
C ILE A 57 -20.44 13.65 -5.39
N GLY A 58 -20.16 14.94 -5.51
CA GLY A 58 -20.99 16.01 -4.95
C GLY A 58 -22.40 16.07 -5.51
N ALA A 59 -22.57 15.67 -6.77
CA ALA A 59 -23.86 15.52 -7.44
C ALA A 59 -24.59 14.19 -7.10
N GLY A 60 -24.04 13.36 -6.21
CA GLY A 60 -24.63 12.09 -5.78
C GLY A 60 -24.44 10.94 -6.76
N LYS A 61 -23.44 11.02 -7.65
CA LYS A 61 -23.13 9.95 -8.63
C LYS A 61 -22.07 9.02 -8.11
N ASP A 62 -22.26 7.71 -8.31
CA ASP A 62 -21.16 6.75 -8.15
C ASP A 62 -20.02 7.14 -9.08
N THR A 63 -18.80 7.17 -8.55
CA THR A 63 -17.65 7.74 -9.27
C THR A 63 -16.41 6.88 -9.08
N LEU A 64 -15.73 6.53 -10.17
CA LEU A 64 -14.42 5.89 -10.15
C LEU A 64 -13.35 6.87 -10.61
N GLY A 65 -12.40 7.19 -9.73
CA GLY A 65 -11.26 8.06 -10.04
C GLY A 65 -9.97 7.25 -10.19
N LEU A 66 -9.38 7.30 -11.39
CA LEU A 66 -8.07 6.73 -11.69
C LEU A 66 -7.02 7.84 -11.66
N MET A 67 -6.21 7.86 -10.62
CA MET A 67 -5.22 8.91 -10.40
C MET A 67 -3.89 8.29 -9.98
N PRO A 68 -2.76 8.71 -10.56
CA PRO A 68 -1.45 8.18 -10.19
C PRO A 68 -1.13 8.44 -8.71
N THR A 69 -0.16 7.70 -8.19
CA THR A 69 0.38 7.96 -6.86
C THR A 69 0.97 9.38 -6.82
N GLY A 70 0.63 10.16 -5.79
CA GLY A 70 0.98 11.58 -5.71
C GLY A 70 0.03 12.53 -6.47
N GLY A 71 -0.97 12.02 -7.20
CA GLY A 71 -1.98 12.82 -7.90
C GLY A 71 -3.00 13.53 -6.99
N GLY A 72 -2.88 13.40 -5.66
CA GLY A 72 -3.74 14.07 -4.70
C GLY A 72 -5.13 13.41 -4.54
N LYS A 73 -5.21 12.08 -4.61
CA LYS A 73 -6.45 11.30 -4.40
C LYS A 73 -7.22 11.69 -3.15
N SER A 74 -6.53 11.92 -2.03
CA SER A 74 -7.19 12.24 -0.75
C SER A 74 -8.04 13.50 -0.80
N LEU A 75 -7.64 14.52 -1.57
CA LEU A 75 -8.43 15.75 -1.73
C LEU A 75 -9.78 15.51 -2.38
N THR A 76 -9.89 14.51 -3.26
CA THR A 76 -11.12 14.24 -4.00
C THR A 76 -12.27 13.75 -3.13
N PHE A 77 -11.98 13.27 -1.92
CA PHE A 77 -13.02 12.93 -0.94
C PHE A 77 -13.00 13.83 0.30
N GLN A 78 -11.85 14.37 0.69
CA GLN A 78 -11.77 15.23 1.88
C GLN A 78 -12.50 16.56 1.66
N VAL A 79 -12.36 17.18 0.48
CA VAL A 79 -13.03 18.46 0.16
C VAL A 79 -14.55 18.32 0.11
N PRO A 80 -15.15 17.37 -0.66
CA PRO A 80 -16.60 17.24 -0.70
C PRO A 80 -17.19 16.75 0.63
N ALA A 81 -16.45 15.98 1.45
CA ALA A 81 -16.89 15.60 2.79
C ALA A 81 -17.09 16.81 3.71
N LEU A 82 -16.28 17.85 3.56
CA LEU A 82 -16.42 19.08 4.34
C LEU A 82 -17.55 19.97 3.86
N ALA A 83 -17.87 19.92 2.56
CA ALA A 83 -18.96 20.71 1.96
C ALA A 83 -20.34 20.12 2.24
N GLN A 84 -20.45 18.81 2.40
CA GLN A 84 -21.71 18.11 2.57
C GLN A 84 -22.05 17.91 4.05
N GLU A 85 -23.33 17.79 4.34
CA GLU A 85 -23.79 17.36 5.66
C GLU A 85 -23.62 15.84 5.85
N GLY A 86 -23.31 15.44 7.09
CA GLY A 86 -23.10 14.05 7.45
C GLY A 86 -21.62 13.64 7.48
N VAL A 87 -21.39 12.34 7.55
CA VAL A 87 -20.06 11.72 7.66
C VAL A 87 -19.69 11.03 6.34
N CYS A 88 -18.48 11.27 5.86
CA CYS A 88 -17.87 10.47 4.80
C CYS A 88 -17.21 9.24 5.44
N ILE A 89 -17.56 8.04 4.99
CA ILE A 89 -16.93 6.79 5.43
C ILE A 89 -15.83 6.44 4.42
N VAL A 90 -14.59 6.38 4.91
CA VAL A 90 -13.42 6.06 4.08
C VAL A 90 -12.93 4.64 4.41
N ILE A 91 -13.07 3.75 3.43
CA ILE A 91 -12.63 2.36 3.55
C ILE A 91 -11.24 2.26 2.94
N THR A 92 -10.25 1.86 3.73
CA THR A 92 -8.85 1.74 3.31
C THR A 92 -8.18 0.53 3.98
N PRO A 93 -7.21 -0.14 3.30
CA PRO A 93 -6.73 -1.44 3.77
C PRO A 93 -5.66 -1.35 4.86
N LEU A 94 -5.15 -0.17 5.18
CA LEU A 94 -3.96 0.00 6.03
C LEU A 94 -4.21 0.87 7.26
N ILE A 95 -4.04 0.29 8.43
CA ILE A 95 -4.20 0.97 9.72
C ILE A 95 -3.21 2.15 9.86
N ALA A 96 -1.96 1.97 9.46
CA ALA A 96 -0.94 3.04 9.53
C ALA A 96 -1.36 4.27 8.70
N LEU A 97 -1.85 4.04 7.47
CA LEU A 97 -2.36 5.11 6.60
C LEU A 97 -3.58 5.81 7.21
N MET A 98 -4.50 5.05 7.82
CA MET A 98 -5.66 5.64 8.51
C MET A 98 -5.23 6.61 9.63
N LYS A 99 -4.29 6.17 10.48
CA LYS A 99 -3.78 6.97 11.60
C LYS A 99 -3.12 8.25 11.10
N ASP A 100 -2.26 8.14 10.13
CA ASP A 100 -1.54 9.28 9.52
C ASP A 100 -2.52 10.29 8.89
N GLN A 101 -3.49 9.82 8.10
CA GLN A 101 -4.52 10.67 7.50
C GLN A 101 -5.38 11.37 8.55
N VAL A 102 -5.81 10.64 9.59
CA VAL A 102 -6.61 11.23 10.67
C VAL A 102 -5.83 12.28 11.44
N GLU A 103 -4.56 12.03 11.73
CA GLU A 103 -3.69 12.98 12.42
C GLU A 103 -3.49 14.26 11.59
N HIS A 104 -3.15 14.13 10.31
CA HIS A 104 -3.04 15.25 9.39
C HIS A 104 -4.32 16.09 9.29
N LEU A 105 -5.50 15.45 9.24
CA LEU A 105 -6.78 16.15 9.21
C LEU A 105 -7.04 16.92 10.51
N ARG A 106 -6.76 16.28 11.65
CA ARG A 106 -6.92 16.92 12.98
C ARG A 106 -6.01 18.13 13.14
N HIS A 107 -4.76 18.07 12.68
CA HIS A 107 -3.86 19.22 12.66
C HIS A 107 -4.39 20.40 11.83
N LYS A 108 -5.20 20.11 10.82
CA LYS A 108 -5.90 21.15 10.02
C LYS A 108 -7.23 21.62 10.65
N GLY A 109 -7.58 21.13 11.85
CA GLY A 109 -8.84 21.45 12.52
C GLY A 109 -10.06 20.71 11.94
N ILE A 110 -9.86 19.63 11.20
CA ILE A 110 -10.92 18.82 10.62
C ILE A 110 -11.21 17.64 11.55
N THR A 111 -12.48 17.44 11.89
CA THR A 111 -12.91 16.33 12.76
C THR A 111 -12.89 15.01 12.00
N ALA A 112 -11.88 14.19 12.26
CA ALA A 112 -11.71 12.88 11.67
C ALA A 112 -11.43 11.82 12.74
N ALA A 113 -11.88 10.60 12.51
CA ALA A 113 -11.62 9.45 13.37
C ALA A 113 -11.32 8.20 12.55
N ALA A 114 -10.67 7.21 13.18
CA ALA A 114 -10.43 5.90 12.59
C ALA A 114 -10.92 4.80 13.54
N ILE A 115 -11.45 3.71 12.95
CA ILE A 115 -11.77 2.47 13.68
C ILE A 115 -11.00 1.33 13.03
N TYR A 116 -10.13 0.70 13.83
CA TYR A 116 -9.25 -0.37 13.38
C TYR A 116 -9.14 -1.49 14.44
N SER A 117 -8.50 -2.59 14.08
CA SER A 117 -8.25 -3.72 14.98
C SER A 117 -7.37 -3.28 16.16
N GLY A 118 -7.71 -3.76 17.38
CA GLY A 118 -6.96 -3.43 18.60
C GLY A 118 -7.54 -2.24 19.38
N MET A 119 -8.57 -1.53 18.88
CA MET A 119 -9.29 -0.55 19.68
C MET A 119 -10.24 -1.23 20.68
N SER A 120 -10.39 -0.63 21.87
CA SER A 120 -11.38 -1.08 22.85
C SER A 120 -12.81 -0.93 22.32
N ARG A 121 -13.72 -1.79 22.79
CA ARG A 121 -15.14 -1.73 22.41
C ARG A 121 -15.76 -0.37 22.73
N ASP A 122 -15.43 0.20 23.87
CA ASP A 122 -15.97 1.49 24.31
C ASP A 122 -15.47 2.64 23.43
N ALA A 123 -14.19 2.62 23.03
CA ALA A 123 -13.65 3.59 22.09
C ALA A 123 -14.32 3.50 20.71
N ILE A 124 -14.62 2.28 20.25
CA ILE A 124 -15.36 2.06 19.00
C ILE A 124 -16.78 2.60 19.11
N VAL A 125 -17.51 2.26 20.20
CA VAL A 125 -18.89 2.73 20.43
C VAL A 125 -18.93 4.24 20.48
N THR A 126 -18.05 4.88 21.27
CA THR A 126 -17.98 6.34 21.40
C THR A 126 -17.70 6.99 20.05
N THR A 127 -16.78 6.44 19.25
CA THR A 127 -16.47 6.96 17.91
C THR A 127 -17.69 6.87 16.98
N LEU A 128 -18.41 5.74 16.98
CA LEU A 128 -19.61 5.57 16.17
C LEU A 128 -20.75 6.49 16.61
N GLU A 129 -20.93 6.72 17.90
CA GLU A 129 -21.91 7.67 18.44
C GLU A 129 -21.57 9.11 18.03
N ASN A 130 -20.31 9.51 18.10
CA ASN A 130 -19.88 10.81 17.61
C ASN A 130 -20.15 10.99 16.10
N CYS A 131 -20.13 9.92 15.30
CA CYS A 131 -20.55 9.97 13.90
C CYS A 131 -22.07 10.19 13.76
N ILE A 132 -22.88 9.55 14.59
CA ILE A 132 -24.36 9.71 14.59
C ILE A 132 -24.75 11.15 14.96
N PHE A 133 -24.10 11.71 15.98
CA PHE A 133 -24.38 13.07 16.46
C PHE A 133 -23.68 14.19 15.66
N GLY A 134 -23.02 13.88 14.56
CA GLY A 134 -22.43 14.87 13.66
C GLY A 134 -21.09 15.45 14.11
N GLY A 135 -20.44 14.89 15.14
CA GLY A 135 -19.15 15.33 15.64
C GLY A 135 -17.96 14.96 14.74
N ILE A 136 -18.14 14.05 13.78
CA ILE A 136 -17.08 13.54 12.90
C ILE A 136 -17.49 13.75 11.45
N LYS A 137 -16.57 14.33 10.65
CA LYS A 137 -16.74 14.55 9.20
C LYS A 137 -16.18 13.41 8.34
N LEU A 138 -15.07 12.80 8.77
CA LEU A 138 -14.46 11.67 8.06
C LEU A 138 -14.22 10.52 9.04
N LEU A 139 -14.80 9.36 8.73
CA LEU A 139 -14.59 8.14 9.49
C LEU A 139 -13.81 7.14 8.63
N TYR A 140 -12.57 6.84 9.02
CA TYR A 140 -11.75 5.82 8.38
C TYR A 140 -12.00 4.44 9.02
N ILE A 141 -12.23 3.44 8.19
CA ILE A 141 -12.43 2.06 8.65
C ILE A 141 -11.67 1.05 7.78
N SER A 142 -11.31 -0.08 8.37
CA SER A 142 -10.84 -1.23 7.58
C SER A 142 -12.01 -2.01 6.98
N PRO A 143 -11.83 -2.69 5.84
CA PRO A 143 -12.91 -3.42 5.18
C PRO A 143 -13.51 -4.53 6.08
N GLU A 144 -12.72 -5.15 6.96
CA GLU A 144 -13.18 -6.17 7.91
C GLU A 144 -14.21 -5.64 8.91
N ARG A 145 -14.17 -4.33 9.21
CA ARG A 145 -15.11 -3.68 10.13
C ARG A 145 -16.54 -3.67 9.61
N ILE A 146 -16.71 -3.73 8.29
CA ILE A 146 -18.03 -3.70 7.64
C ILE A 146 -18.91 -4.89 8.07
N SER A 147 -18.30 -6.04 8.31
CA SER A 147 -19.00 -7.27 8.74
C SER A 147 -19.41 -7.25 10.23
N SER A 148 -18.98 -6.25 11.00
CA SER A 148 -19.32 -6.14 12.42
C SER A 148 -20.77 -5.73 12.62
N ASP A 149 -21.56 -6.52 13.38
CA ASP A 149 -22.95 -6.22 13.71
C ASP A 149 -23.10 -4.83 14.35
N LEU A 150 -22.18 -4.50 15.27
CA LEU A 150 -22.17 -3.19 15.93
C LEU A 150 -22.05 -2.04 14.91
N PHE A 151 -21.14 -2.17 13.95
CA PHE A 151 -20.98 -1.17 12.91
C PHE A 151 -22.23 -1.06 12.03
N GLN A 152 -22.77 -2.20 11.57
CA GLN A 152 -23.96 -2.22 10.71
C GLN A 152 -25.20 -1.62 11.39
N ILE A 153 -25.40 -1.92 12.68
CA ILE A 153 -26.51 -1.33 13.46
C ILE A 153 -26.34 0.19 13.57
N LYS A 154 -25.17 0.66 13.95
CA LYS A 154 -24.90 2.10 14.11
C LYS A 154 -24.94 2.84 12.77
N LEU A 155 -24.48 2.23 11.67
CA LEU A 155 -24.49 2.79 10.32
C LEU A 155 -25.90 3.22 9.86
N LYS A 156 -26.93 2.42 10.20
CA LYS A 156 -28.34 2.74 9.86
C LYS A 156 -28.84 4.04 10.49
N HIS A 157 -28.19 4.49 11.55
CA HIS A 157 -28.55 5.73 12.26
C HIS A 157 -27.64 6.91 11.91
N MET A 158 -26.62 6.69 11.08
CA MET A 158 -25.70 7.75 10.64
C MET A 158 -26.25 8.48 9.42
N LYS A 159 -26.08 9.81 9.40
CA LYS A 159 -26.24 10.58 8.17
C LYS A 159 -24.94 10.47 7.35
N VAL A 160 -24.91 9.52 6.42
CA VAL A 160 -23.73 9.29 5.55
C VAL A 160 -23.83 10.19 4.33
N SER A 161 -22.81 11.00 4.07
CA SER A 161 -22.76 11.86 2.88
C SER A 161 -22.42 11.06 1.62
N PHE A 162 -21.34 10.30 1.67
CA PHE A 162 -20.92 9.34 0.64
C PHE A 162 -19.89 8.36 1.25
N ILE A 163 -19.60 7.29 0.52
CA ILE A 163 -18.60 6.28 0.90
C ILE A 163 -17.42 6.39 -0.05
N THR A 164 -16.21 6.43 0.50
CA THR A 164 -14.97 6.38 -0.28
C THR A 164 -14.33 5.00 -0.11
N VAL A 165 -13.99 4.38 -1.23
CA VAL A 165 -13.21 3.13 -1.29
C VAL A 165 -11.84 3.47 -1.83
N ASP A 166 -10.88 3.58 -0.94
CA ASP A 166 -9.48 3.81 -1.32
C ASP A 166 -8.81 2.47 -1.68
N GLU A 167 -7.82 2.52 -2.56
CA GLU A 167 -7.19 1.34 -3.18
C GLU A 167 -8.23 0.34 -3.73
N ALA A 168 -9.21 0.87 -4.47
CA ALA A 168 -10.37 0.12 -4.95
C ALA A 168 -10.01 -1.11 -5.82
N HIS A 169 -8.80 -1.16 -6.40
CA HIS A 169 -8.30 -2.33 -7.11
C HIS A 169 -8.26 -3.60 -6.23
N CYS A 170 -8.22 -3.45 -4.90
CA CYS A 170 -8.26 -4.58 -3.96
C CYS A 170 -9.59 -5.37 -4.01
N ILE A 171 -10.68 -4.80 -4.55
CA ILE A 171 -11.96 -5.50 -4.68
C ILE A 171 -11.95 -6.48 -5.86
N SER A 172 -11.10 -6.23 -6.84
CA SER A 172 -11.03 -7.02 -8.07
C SER A 172 -10.20 -8.28 -7.88
N GLN A 173 -10.78 -9.41 -8.23
CA GLN A 173 -10.04 -10.67 -8.27
C GLN A 173 -8.97 -10.69 -9.36
N TRP A 174 -9.10 -9.81 -10.34
CA TRP A 174 -8.15 -9.60 -11.43
C TRP A 174 -7.04 -8.60 -11.05
N GLY A 175 -7.18 -7.92 -9.90
CA GLY A 175 -6.19 -7.00 -9.36
C GLY A 175 -4.99 -7.72 -8.73
N TYR A 176 -3.84 -7.07 -8.75
CA TYR A 176 -2.58 -7.64 -8.23
C TYR A 176 -2.55 -7.77 -6.68
N ASP A 177 -3.38 -7.02 -5.94
CA ASP A 177 -3.52 -7.06 -4.46
C ASP A 177 -4.98 -7.32 -4.06
N PHE A 178 -5.56 -8.40 -4.58
CA PHE A 178 -6.92 -8.79 -4.22
C PHE A 178 -7.05 -9.12 -2.74
N ARG A 179 -8.02 -8.48 -2.08
CA ARG A 179 -8.34 -8.70 -0.67
C ARG A 179 -9.80 -9.15 -0.51
N PRO A 180 -10.05 -10.39 -0.06
CA PRO A 180 -11.41 -10.91 0.11
C PRO A 180 -12.31 -10.02 0.96
N SER A 181 -11.76 -9.34 1.97
CA SER A 181 -12.50 -8.40 2.83
C SER A 181 -13.12 -7.23 2.06
N TYR A 182 -12.54 -6.82 0.92
CA TYR A 182 -13.11 -5.78 0.07
C TYR A 182 -14.43 -6.19 -0.60
N LEU A 183 -14.69 -7.48 -0.78
CA LEU A 183 -15.97 -7.96 -1.29
C LEU A 183 -17.13 -7.62 -0.33
N GLN A 184 -16.84 -7.47 0.96
CA GLN A 184 -17.82 -7.07 1.96
C GLN A 184 -18.31 -5.62 1.78
N ILE A 185 -17.57 -4.79 1.03
CA ILE A 185 -17.97 -3.39 0.76
C ILE A 185 -19.33 -3.35 0.04
N ALA A 186 -19.61 -4.31 -0.82
CA ALA A 186 -20.91 -4.42 -1.50
C ALA A 186 -22.09 -4.54 -0.51
N VAL A 187 -21.88 -5.07 0.71
CA VAL A 187 -22.91 -5.15 1.75
C VAL A 187 -23.37 -3.76 2.21
N ILE A 188 -22.46 -2.77 2.22
CA ILE A 188 -22.82 -1.39 2.58
C ILE A 188 -23.91 -0.84 1.65
N ARG A 189 -23.86 -1.15 0.35
CA ARG A 189 -24.89 -0.73 -0.61
C ARG A 189 -26.30 -1.19 -0.19
N LYS A 190 -26.41 -2.37 0.41
CA LYS A 190 -27.69 -2.89 0.92
C LYS A 190 -28.17 -2.18 2.19
N LEU A 191 -27.24 -1.70 3.01
CA LEU A 191 -27.53 -1.00 4.26
C LEU A 191 -27.88 0.48 4.05
N VAL A 192 -27.21 1.12 3.06
CA VAL A 192 -27.38 2.54 2.73
C VAL A 192 -27.48 2.70 1.18
N PRO A 193 -28.58 2.27 0.56
CA PRO A 193 -28.69 2.11 -0.91
C PRO A 193 -28.58 3.42 -1.70
N ASN A 194 -28.95 4.55 -1.08
CA ASN A 194 -28.97 5.86 -1.75
C ASN A 194 -27.69 6.68 -1.55
N VAL A 195 -26.69 6.10 -0.87
CA VAL A 195 -25.42 6.78 -0.62
C VAL A 195 -24.47 6.52 -1.78
N PRO A 196 -23.93 7.55 -2.46
CA PRO A 196 -23.02 7.35 -3.59
C PRO A 196 -21.65 6.83 -3.11
N ILE A 197 -20.95 6.12 -4.00
CA ILE A 197 -19.64 5.56 -3.75
C ILE A 197 -18.59 6.25 -4.62
N LEU A 198 -17.52 6.74 -4.01
CA LEU A 198 -16.31 7.20 -4.66
C LEU A 198 -15.24 6.10 -4.53
N ALA A 199 -14.92 5.44 -5.62
CA ALA A 199 -13.83 4.48 -5.71
C ALA A 199 -12.57 5.16 -6.25
N LEU A 200 -11.42 4.95 -5.60
CA LEU A 200 -10.16 5.56 -5.98
C LEU A 200 -9.06 4.50 -6.09
N THR A 201 -8.28 4.57 -7.15
CA THR A 201 -7.08 3.73 -7.30
C THR A 201 -6.02 4.41 -8.13
N ALA A 202 -4.75 4.02 -7.91
CA ALA A 202 -3.61 4.47 -8.70
C ALA A 202 -3.22 3.50 -9.82
N THR A 203 -3.69 2.26 -9.76
CA THR A 203 -3.23 1.17 -10.63
C THR A 203 -4.42 0.27 -10.96
N ALA A 204 -4.96 0.38 -12.16
CA ALA A 204 -6.00 -0.50 -12.64
C ALA A 204 -5.91 -0.66 -14.16
N THR A 205 -5.89 -1.90 -14.63
CA THR A 205 -6.06 -2.23 -16.04
C THR A 205 -7.52 -2.06 -16.46
N PRO A 206 -7.83 -2.00 -17.76
CA PRO A 206 -9.21 -1.88 -18.23
C PRO A 206 -10.16 -2.91 -17.63
N ASP A 207 -9.74 -4.16 -17.53
CA ASP A 207 -10.55 -5.26 -16.96
C ASP A 207 -10.85 -5.03 -15.46
N VAL A 208 -9.86 -4.54 -14.71
CA VAL A 208 -10.00 -4.21 -13.28
C VAL A 208 -10.97 -3.04 -13.08
N ILE A 209 -10.97 -2.06 -13.98
CA ILE A 209 -11.87 -0.90 -13.94
C ILE A 209 -13.33 -1.32 -14.07
N ASP A 210 -13.62 -2.23 -14.98
CA ASP A 210 -14.97 -2.75 -15.17
C ASP A 210 -15.42 -3.60 -13.98
N ASP A 211 -14.55 -4.47 -13.48
CA ASP A 211 -14.82 -5.33 -12.31
C ASP A 211 -15.07 -4.51 -11.03
N ILE A 212 -14.31 -3.41 -10.80
CA ILE A 212 -14.53 -2.51 -9.65
C ILE A 212 -15.96 -1.95 -9.67
N GLN A 213 -16.41 -1.42 -10.80
CA GLN A 213 -17.73 -0.80 -10.92
C GLN A 213 -18.86 -1.83 -10.75
N GLU A 214 -18.70 -3.01 -11.33
CA GLU A 214 -19.65 -4.10 -11.21
C GLU A 214 -19.78 -4.57 -9.75
N ARG A 215 -18.66 -4.84 -9.07
CA ARG A 215 -18.65 -5.31 -7.67
C ARG A 215 -19.15 -4.28 -6.67
N LEU A 216 -18.92 -3.00 -6.93
CA LEU A 216 -19.47 -1.91 -6.10
C LEU A 216 -20.92 -1.58 -6.45
N GLY A 217 -21.49 -2.22 -7.47
CA GLY A 217 -22.89 -2.05 -7.88
C GLY A 217 -23.16 -0.65 -8.42
N PHE A 218 -22.28 -0.11 -9.25
CA PHE A 218 -22.50 1.15 -9.94
C PHE A 218 -23.68 1.00 -10.92
N THR A 219 -24.63 1.94 -10.87
CA THR A 219 -25.77 1.92 -11.76
C THR A 219 -25.42 2.34 -13.17
N GLU A 220 -24.43 3.22 -13.31
CA GLU A 220 -23.90 3.70 -14.58
C GLU A 220 -22.37 3.72 -14.51
N LYS A 221 -21.72 3.42 -15.66
CA LYS A 221 -20.27 3.54 -15.76
C LYS A 221 -19.87 5.02 -15.70
N ASN A 222 -19.13 5.40 -14.68
CA ASN A 222 -18.70 6.78 -14.46
C ASN A 222 -17.23 6.79 -14.00
N VAL A 223 -16.32 6.97 -14.94
CA VAL A 223 -14.88 6.85 -14.75
C VAL A 223 -14.16 8.11 -15.19
N PHE A 224 -13.42 8.70 -14.28
CA PHE A 224 -12.49 9.79 -14.54
C PHE A 224 -11.05 9.26 -14.55
N ARG A 225 -10.31 9.56 -15.60
CA ARG A 225 -8.94 9.07 -15.78
C ARG A 225 -7.97 10.24 -15.91
N MET A 226 -6.98 10.26 -15.04
CA MET A 226 -5.79 11.09 -15.21
C MET A 226 -4.72 10.23 -15.89
N SER A 227 -3.93 10.81 -16.79
CA SER A 227 -2.79 10.10 -17.35
C SER A 227 -1.85 9.62 -16.24
N PHE A 228 -1.35 8.40 -16.39
CA PHE A 228 -0.34 7.82 -15.51
C PHE A 228 1.09 8.29 -15.86
N GLU A 229 1.23 9.12 -16.89
CA GLU A 229 2.53 9.65 -17.29
C GLU A 229 3.19 10.46 -16.17
N ARG A 230 4.45 10.16 -15.91
CA ARG A 230 5.30 10.85 -14.94
C ARG A 230 6.53 11.40 -15.65
N LYS A 231 6.40 12.62 -16.21
CA LYS A 231 7.48 13.28 -16.99
C LYS A 231 8.79 13.46 -16.23
N ASN A 232 8.72 13.55 -14.91
CA ASN A 232 9.89 13.69 -14.03
C ASN A 232 10.48 12.37 -13.55
N LEU A 233 9.87 11.22 -13.87
CA LEU A 233 10.31 9.90 -13.43
C LEU A 233 10.90 9.11 -14.59
N VAL A 234 12.18 8.88 -14.54
CA VAL A 234 12.94 8.13 -15.54
C VAL A 234 12.92 6.65 -15.17
N TYR A 235 12.31 5.83 -16.01
CA TYR A 235 12.33 4.37 -15.86
C TYR A 235 13.55 3.81 -16.59
N VAL A 236 14.30 2.96 -15.89
CA VAL A 236 15.54 2.35 -16.41
C VAL A 236 15.56 0.87 -16.08
N VAL A 237 15.88 0.03 -17.04
CA VAL A 237 16.23 -1.37 -16.81
C VAL A 237 17.74 -1.53 -17.04
N ARG A 238 18.44 -2.02 -16.01
CA ARG A 238 19.87 -2.29 -16.07
C ARG A 238 20.12 -3.79 -16.07
N GLN A 239 20.71 -4.28 -17.14
CA GLN A 239 21.24 -5.65 -17.17
C GLN A 239 22.50 -5.70 -16.30
N ALA A 240 22.46 -6.47 -15.22
CA ALA A 240 23.56 -6.55 -14.27
C ALA A 240 23.74 -8.00 -13.76
N GLU A 241 24.89 -8.58 -14.02
CA GLU A 241 25.23 -9.88 -13.43
C GLU A 241 25.48 -9.74 -11.94
N ASP A 242 26.22 -8.72 -11.52
CA ASP A 242 26.39 -8.32 -10.12
C ASP A 242 25.49 -7.13 -9.79
N LYS A 243 24.27 -7.44 -9.35
CA LYS A 243 23.29 -6.44 -8.97
C LYS A 243 23.68 -5.63 -7.73
N GLU A 244 24.50 -6.19 -6.84
CA GLU A 244 24.93 -5.50 -5.62
C GLU A 244 25.94 -4.42 -5.96
N ALA A 245 26.92 -4.72 -6.80
CA ALA A 245 27.87 -3.73 -7.28
C ALA A 245 27.18 -2.61 -8.06
N GLU A 246 26.25 -2.94 -8.96
CA GLU A 246 25.51 -1.95 -9.73
C GLU A 246 24.63 -1.06 -8.83
N MET A 247 23.94 -1.63 -7.84
CA MET A 247 23.18 -0.87 -6.84
C MET A 247 24.06 0.13 -6.10
N VAL A 248 25.23 -0.31 -5.61
CA VAL A 248 26.18 0.57 -4.90
C VAL A 248 26.64 1.70 -5.82
N HIS A 249 26.99 1.39 -7.08
CA HIS A 249 27.39 2.39 -8.07
C HIS A 249 26.30 3.44 -8.29
N ILE A 250 25.04 3.03 -8.51
CA ILE A 250 23.90 3.94 -8.66
C ILE A 250 23.73 4.83 -7.44
N LEU A 251 23.75 4.25 -6.22
CA LEU A 251 23.58 4.99 -4.99
C LEU A 251 24.74 5.95 -4.69
N GLN A 252 25.95 5.65 -5.13
CA GLN A 252 27.09 6.58 -5.05
C GLN A 252 26.96 7.72 -6.04
N SER A 253 26.50 7.43 -7.27
CA SER A 253 26.27 8.44 -8.32
C SER A 253 25.11 9.40 -7.97
N ILE A 254 24.11 8.93 -7.22
CA ILE A 254 22.96 9.72 -6.81
C ILE A 254 22.92 9.78 -5.27
N PRO A 255 23.69 10.66 -4.61
CA PRO A 255 23.83 10.71 -3.15
C PRO A 255 22.64 11.39 -2.46
N LYS A 256 21.43 10.95 -2.78
CA LYS A 256 20.14 11.46 -2.29
C LYS A 256 19.30 10.34 -1.68
N THR A 257 18.16 10.68 -1.09
CA THR A 257 17.22 9.73 -0.48
C THR A 257 16.77 8.65 -1.48
N ALA A 258 16.83 7.39 -1.05
CA ALA A 258 16.54 6.24 -1.90
C ALA A 258 15.74 5.15 -1.19
N ILE A 259 15.04 4.35 -2.00
CA ILE A 259 14.39 3.11 -1.60
C ILE A 259 14.99 1.97 -2.42
N VAL A 260 15.35 0.87 -1.76
CA VAL A 260 15.80 -0.37 -2.42
C VAL A 260 14.82 -1.49 -2.09
N TYR A 261 14.15 -2.02 -3.11
CA TYR A 261 13.20 -3.11 -2.94
C TYR A 261 13.86 -4.46 -3.12
N CYS A 262 13.66 -5.33 -2.11
CA CYS A 262 14.07 -6.72 -2.11
C CYS A 262 12.89 -7.60 -1.72
N ARG A 263 12.83 -8.81 -2.22
CA ARG A 263 11.75 -9.73 -1.91
C ARG A 263 11.87 -10.40 -0.55
N SER A 264 13.07 -10.77 -0.15
CA SER A 264 13.35 -11.55 1.06
C SER A 264 13.59 -10.65 2.27
N ARG A 265 12.90 -10.95 3.39
CA ARG A 265 13.14 -10.28 4.70
C ARG A 265 14.61 -10.35 5.11
N LYS A 266 15.26 -11.50 4.92
CA LYS A 266 16.68 -11.70 5.23
C LYS A 266 17.56 -10.81 4.35
N ARG A 267 17.28 -10.79 3.03
CA ARG A 267 18.04 -10.00 2.06
C ARG A 267 17.97 -8.49 2.32
N THR A 268 16.84 -7.97 2.83
CA THR A 268 16.75 -6.54 3.18
C THR A 268 17.80 -6.14 4.23
N LYS A 269 18.03 -7.00 5.23
CA LYS A 269 19.05 -6.76 6.26
C LYS A 269 20.46 -6.87 5.69
N GLU A 270 20.73 -7.91 4.91
CA GLU A 270 22.04 -8.15 4.28
C GLU A 270 22.46 -7.00 3.39
N ILE A 271 21.56 -6.52 2.51
CA ILE A 271 21.83 -5.39 1.63
C ILE A 271 21.99 -4.08 2.41
N ALA A 272 21.20 -3.82 3.45
CA ALA A 272 21.40 -2.64 4.28
C ALA A 272 22.77 -2.65 4.98
N GLN A 273 23.22 -3.80 5.45
CA GLN A 273 24.54 -3.98 6.04
C GLN A 273 25.66 -3.78 5.01
N LEU A 274 25.48 -4.30 3.80
CA LEU A 274 26.41 -4.09 2.68
C LEU A 274 26.55 -2.59 2.37
N LEU A 275 25.45 -1.87 2.25
CA LEU A 275 25.46 -0.43 1.98
C LEU A 275 26.22 0.35 3.08
N ILE A 276 26.04 -0.02 4.35
CA ILE A 276 26.76 0.59 5.48
C ILE A 276 28.28 0.36 5.34
N GLN A 277 28.72 -0.84 4.91
CA GLN A 277 30.13 -1.13 4.65
C GLN A 277 30.74 -0.25 3.56
N TYR A 278 29.93 0.14 2.56
CA TYR A 278 30.32 1.11 1.53
C TYR A 278 30.16 2.58 1.94
N GLY A 279 29.91 2.87 3.22
CA GLY A 279 29.75 4.22 3.75
C GLY A 279 28.41 4.88 3.41
N ILE A 280 27.42 4.11 2.96
CA ILE A 280 26.08 4.58 2.63
C ILE A 280 25.16 4.36 3.84
N SER A 281 24.63 5.43 4.43
CA SER A 281 23.67 5.35 5.54
C SER A 281 22.41 4.60 5.10
N ALA A 282 22.14 3.44 5.71
CA ALA A 282 21.05 2.56 5.33
C ALA A 282 20.36 1.90 6.53
N THR A 283 19.06 1.62 6.39
CA THR A 283 18.27 0.79 7.31
C THR A 283 17.43 -0.21 6.51
N TRP A 284 16.78 -1.16 7.21
CA TRP A 284 15.93 -2.15 6.54
C TRP A 284 14.52 -2.18 7.13
N TYR A 285 13.53 -2.56 6.30
CA TYR A 285 12.12 -2.59 6.67
C TYR A 285 11.40 -3.81 6.07
N HIS A 286 10.66 -4.55 6.89
CA HIS A 286 9.81 -5.66 6.43
C HIS A 286 8.67 -5.93 7.42
N ALA A 287 7.63 -6.64 6.99
CA ALA A 287 6.44 -6.91 7.80
C ALA A 287 6.73 -7.63 9.13
N GLY A 288 7.78 -8.46 9.20
CA GLY A 288 8.14 -9.20 10.40
C GLY A 288 8.91 -8.42 11.47
N LEU A 289 9.08 -7.09 11.33
CA LEU A 289 9.65 -6.25 12.39
C LEU A 289 8.56 -5.89 13.40
N GLU A 290 8.96 -5.72 14.66
CA GLU A 290 8.10 -5.19 15.71
C GLU A 290 7.53 -3.80 15.33
N PRO A 291 6.28 -3.48 15.70
CA PRO A 291 5.66 -2.20 15.32
C PRO A 291 6.49 -0.97 15.69
N ALA A 292 7.01 -0.90 16.92
CA ALA A 292 7.83 0.21 17.37
C ALA A 292 9.12 0.38 16.53
N VAL A 293 9.75 -0.74 16.13
CA VAL A 293 10.95 -0.74 15.28
C VAL A 293 10.60 -0.27 13.86
N LYS A 294 9.42 -0.65 13.33
CA LYS A 294 8.93 -0.17 12.04
C LYS A 294 8.76 1.34 12.06
N ASP A 295 8.07 1.86 13.07
CA ASP A 295 7.79 3.30 13.22
C ASP A 295 9.08 4.11 13.36
N GLN A 296 10.02 3.62 14.17
CA GLN A 296 11.32 4.25 14.35
C GLN A 296 12.09 4.33 13.02
N ARG A 297 12.27 3.22 12.31
CA ARG A 297 13.05 3.17 11.06
C ARG A 297 12.42 3.99 9.95
N GLN A 298 11.10 3.96 9.85
CA GLN A 298 10.36 4.80 8.93
C GLN A 298 10.57 6.28 9.25
N SER A 299 10.45 6.67 10.52
CA SER A 299 10.67 8.04 10.98
C SER A 299 12.10 8.52 10.73
N GLU A 300 13.11 7.69 11.03
CA GLU A 300 14.51 8.01 10.77
C GLU A 300 14.77 8.28 9.28
N TRP A 301 14.20 7.49 8.39
CA TRP A 301 14.30 7.70 6.95
C TRP A 301 13.48 8.90 6.47
N GLN A 302 12.28 9.12 6.99
CA GLN A 302 11.44 10.26 6.63
C GLN A 302 12.10 11.61 7.00
N HIS A 303 12.83 11.65 8.11
CA HIS A 303 13.52 12.87 8.60
C HIS A 303 15.01 12.93 8.18
N ASP A 304 15.42 12.20 7.16
CA ASP A 304 16.77 12.19 6.58
C ASP A 304 17.90 11.80 7.55
N LYS A 305 17.59 11.18 8.70
CA LYS A 305 18.60 10.59 9.60
C LYS A 305 19.28 9.38 8.96
N VAL A 306 18.55 8.68 8.09
CA VAL A 306 19.03 7.57 7.27
C VAL A 306 18.65 7.84 5.82
N ARG A 307 19.64 7.71 4.93
CA ARG A 307 19.47 8.04 3.51
C ARG A 307 18.74 6.97 2.71
N VAL A 308 19.07 5.69 2.92
CA VAL A 308 18.54 4.56 2.14
C VAL A 308 17.72 3.64 3.02
N ILE A 309 16.51 3.31 2.58
CA ILE A 309 15.72 2.25 3.19
C ILE A 309 15.66 1.05 2.26
N VAL A 310 16.13 -0.11 2.76
CA VAL A 310 16.05 -1.39 2.03
C VAL A 310 14.83 -2.14 2.53
N ALA A 311 13.89 -2.44 1.66
CA ALA A 311 12.59 -2.91 2.12
C ALA A 311 12.00 -4.03 1.24
N THR A 312 11.06 -4.79 1.83
CA THR A 312 10.13 -5.60 1.06
C THR A 312 8.94 -4.71 0.62
N ASN A 313 8.04 -5.26 -0.19
CA ASN A 313 6.77 -4.61 -0.57
C ASN A 313 5.91 -4.16 0.63
N ALA A 314 6.20 -4.63 1.84
CA ALA A 314 5.58 -4.14 3.07
C ALA A 314 5.87 -2.66 3.35
N PHE A 315 7.00 -2.13 2.83
CA PHE A 315 7.30 -0.70 2.81
C PHE A 315 6.68 -0.08 1.57
N GLY A 316 5.42 0.25 1.68
CA GLY A 316 4.68 0.55 0.48
C GLY A 316 3.57 1.58 0.71
N MET A 317 2.34 1.13 0.71
CA MET A 317 1.17 1.99 0.82
C MET A 317 1.26 2.91 2.06
N GLY A 318 0.91 4.18 1.88
CA GLY A 318 0.92 5.17 2.97
C GLY A 318 2.23 5.94 3.17
N ILE A 319 3.30 5.65 2.42
CA ILE A 319 4.54 6.41 2.52
C ILE A 319 4.45 7.64 1.64
N ASP A 320 4.58 8.82 2.25
CA ASP A 320 4.47 10.11 1.56
C ASP A 320 5.73 10.97 1.81
N LYS A 321 6.89 10.50 1.32
CA LYS A 321 8.12 11.31 1.25
C LYS A 321 8.28 11.83 -0.17
N ALA A 322 8.29 13.14 -0.31
CA ALA A 322 8.25 13.81 -1.61
C ALA A 322 9.56 13.72 -2.41
N ASP A 323 10.69 13.75 -1.71
CA ASP A 323 12.04 13.97 -2.25
C ASP A 323 12.86 12.68 -2.48
N VAL A 324 12.22 11.54 -2.64
CA VAL A 324 12.90 10.30 -3.03
C VAL A 324 13.46 10.44 -4.45
N ARG A 325 14.78 10.33 -4.61
CA ARG A 325 15.43 10.53 -5.92
C ARG A 325 15.62 9.24 -6.71
N VAL A 326 15.73 8.11 -6.04
CA VAL A 326 15.88 6.83 -6.73
C VAL A 326 15.16 5.71 -6.01
N VAL A 327 14.46 4.89 -6.79
CA VAL A 327 13.89 3.61 -6.36
C VAL A 327 14.59 2.50 -7.15
N ILE A 328 15.21 1.56 -6.45
CA ILE A 328 15.91 0.42 -7.08
C ILE A 328 15.18 -0.87 -6.73
N HIS A 329 14.90 -1.68 -7.75
CA HIS A 329 14.39 -3.04 -7.58
C HIS A 329 15.53 -4.04 -7.78
N MET A 330 15.95 -4.70 -6.70
CA MET A 330 16.93 -5.79 -6.74
C MET A 330 16.34 -7.09 -7.28
N ASP A 331 15.05 -7.30 -6.99
CA ASP A 331 14.26 -8.44 -7.46
C ASP A 331 13.08 -7.93 -8.29
N CYS A 332 12.77 -8.61 -9.39
CA CYS A 332 11.62 -8.26 -10.19
C CYS A 332 10.32 -8.42 -9.39
N PRO A 333 9.43 -7.43 -9.40
CA PRO A 333 8.06 -7.55 -8.90
C PRO A 333 7.29 -8.67 -9.60
N SER A 334 6.15 -9.08 -9.05
CA SER A 334 5.33 -10.13 -9.66
C SER A 334 4.34 -9.59 -10.70
N SER A 335 4.23 -8.27 -10.82
CA SER A 335 3.37 -7.61 -11.80
C SER A 335 3.87 -6.20 -12.11
N LEU A 336 3.44 -5.63 -13.24
CA LEU A 336 3.76 -4.25 -13.62
C LEU A 336 3.01 -3.24 -12.74
N GLU A 337 1.85 -3.58 -12.20
CA GLU A 337 1.13 -2.74 -11.25
C GLU A 337 1.93 -2.54 -9.96
N ALA A 338 2.47 -3.63 -9.39
CA ALA A 338 3.33 -3.57 -8.22
C ALA A 338 4.58 -2.74 -8.52
N TYR A 339 5.24 -2.98 -9.67
CA TYR A 339 6.38 -2.20 -10.12
C TYR A 339 6.05 -0.71 -10.21
N PHE A 340 4.96 -0.37 -10.89
CA PHE A 340 4.53 1.01 -11.10
C PHE A 340 4.20 1.73 -9.78
N GLN A 341 3.54 1.05 -8.85
CA GLN A 341 3.22 1.58 -7.54
C GLN A 341 4.47 1.83 -6.69
N GLU A 342 5.43 0.89 -6.70
CA GLU A 342 6.69 0.99 -5.97
C GLU A 342 7.61 2.06 -6.59
N ALA A 343 7.80 2.04 -7.90
CA ALA A 343 8.55 3.03 -8.66
C ALA A 343 7.99 4.46 -8.52
N GLY A 344 6.66 4.58 -8.51
CA GLY A 344 5.93 5.84 -8.37
C GLY A 344 6.14 6.59 -7.05
N ARG A 345 6.90 6.02 -6.10
CA ARG A 345 7.33 6.70 -4.87
C ARG A 345 8.42 7.72 -5.11
N ALA A 346 9.19 7.57 -6.20
CA ALA A 346 10.21 8.54 -6.56
C ALA A 346 9.62 9.81 -7.17
N GLY A 347 10.24 10.96 -6.86
CA GLY A 347 9.96 12.24 -7.49
C GLY A 347 8.55 12.80 -7.29
N ARG A 348 7.95 12.64 -6.13
CA ARG A 348 6.61 13.20 -5.85
C ARG A 348 6.59 14.72 -5.76
N ASP A 349 7.75 15.32 -5.53
CA ASP A 349 7.96 16.77 -5.54
C ASP A 349 8.05 17.37 -6.96
N GLY A 350 7.95 16.54 -8.01
CA GLY A 350 8.06 16.96 -9.39
C GLY A 350 9.50 17.10 -9.91
N GLN A 351 10.50 16.89 -9.05
CA GLN A 351 11.89 16.90 -9.47
C GLN A 351 12.28 15.59 -10.15
N LYS A 352 13.29 15.64 -11.05
CA LYS A 352 13.80 14.46 -11.75
C LYS A 352 14.19 13.35 -10.76
N ALA A 353 13.68 12.15 -11.01
CA ALA A 353 13.93 10.97 -10.19
C ALA A 353 14.03 9.73 -11.08
N TYR A 354 14.56 8.64 -10.52
CA TYR A 354 14.85 7.42 -11.27
C TYR A 354 14.19 6.21 -10.62
N ALA A 355 13.61 5.35 -11.46
CA ALA A 355 13.13 4.02 -11.10
C ALA A 355 13.98 2.99 -11.85
N VAL A 356 14.85 2.29 -11.14
CA VAL A 356 15.81 1.36 -11.73
C VAL A 356 15.41 -0.08 -11.39
N LEU A 357 15.21 -0.90 -12.41
CA LEU A 357 15.05 -2.33 -12.29
C LEU A 357 16.36 -3.03 -12.64
N LEU A 358 16.97 -3.70 -11.68
CA LEU A 358 18.16 -4.53 -11.94
C LEU A 358 17.71 -5.93 -12.36
N TYR A 359 18.10 -6.33 -13.55
CA TYR A 359 17.66 -7.55 -14.19
C TYR A 359 18.84 -8.41 -14.65
N ASN A 360 18.70 -9.73 -14.55
CA ASN A 360 19.61 -10.70 -15.16
C ASN A 360 18.90 -11.98 -15.61
N GLY A 361 19.60 -12.89 -16.26
CA GLY A 361 19.03 -14.14 -16.76
C GLY A 361 18.45 -15.08 -15.69
N HIS A 362 18.87 -14.95 -14.41
CA HIS A 362 18.32 -15.73 -13.32
C HIS A 362 16.92 -15.25 -12.90
N ASP A 363 16.60 -13.97 -13.11
CA ASP A 363 15.28 -13.42 -12.75
C ASP A 363 14.17 -14.09 -13.55
N ASN A 364 14.40 -14.37 -14.83
CA ASN A 364 13.40 -15.04 -15.65
C ASN A 364 13.04 -16.42 -15.08
N ARG A 365 14.04 -17.23 -14.74
CA ARG A 365 13.80 -18.55 -14.10
C ARG A 365 13.10 -18.40 -12.76
N THR A 366 13.50 -17.43 -11.96
CA THR A 366 12.89 -17.16 -10.65
C THR A 366 11.43 -16.73 -10.79
N LEU A 367 11.10 -15.90 -11.77
CA LEU A 367 9.75 -15.45 -12.05
C LEU A 367 8.86 -16.61 -12.52
N GLN A 368 9.34 -17.46 -13.43
CA GLN A 368 8.59 -18.65 -13.87
C GLN A 368 8.35 -19.64 -12.73
N LYS A 369 9.37 -19.88 -11.90
CA LYS A 369 9.23 -20.74 -10.71
C LYS A 369 8.19 -20.19 -9.72
N ARG A 370 7.99 -18.86 -9.62
CA ARG A 370 6.94 -18.27 -8.78
C ARG A 370 5.54 -18.73 -9.18
N VAL A 371 5.30 -18.93 -10.47
CA VAL A 371 4.00 -19.43 -10.95
C VAL A 371 3.74 -20.84 -10.42
N GLU A 372 4.75 -21.73 -10.53
CA GLU A 372 4.66 -23.10 -10.04
C GLU A 372 4.52 -23.16 -8.50
N ASP A 373 5.24 -22.32 -7.78
CA ASP A 373 5.20 -22.27 -6.32
C ASP A 373 3.90 -21.66 -5.79
N THR A 374 3.27 -20.72 -6.54
CA THR A 374 1.99 -20.10 -6.17
C THR A 374 0.79 -20.96 -6.57
N PHE A 375 0.90 -21.68 -7.67
CA PHE A 375 -0.11 -22.60 -8.19
C PHE A 375 0.49 -24.01 -8.34
N PRO A 376 0.74 -24.70 -7.22
CA PRO A 376 1.23 -26.07 -7.28
C PRO A 376 0.18 -26.97 -7.94
N PRO A 377 0.55 -28.15 -8.47
CA PRO A 377 -0.39 -29.09 -9.08
C PRO A 377 -1.59 -29.39 -8.18
N LYS A 378 -2.77 -29.61 -8.77
CA LYS A 378 -4.01 -29.88 -8.01
C LYS A 378 -3.85 -31.10 -7.09
N GLU A 379 -3.16 -32.11 -7.55
CA GLU A 379 -2.84 -33.32 -6.79
C GLU A 379 -2.02 -32.99 -5.53
N TYR A 380 -1.13 -32.03 -5.61
CA TYR A 380 -0.39 -31.55 -4.45
C TYR A 380 -1.29 -30.83 -3.44
N VAL A 381 -2.25 -30.02 -3.92
CA VAL A 381 -3.23 -29.34 -3.05
C VAL A 381 -4.12 -30.36 -2.34
N GLN A 382 -4.59 -31.38 -3.05
CA GLN A 382 -5.33 -32.51 -2.50
C GLN A 382 -4.51 -33.25 -1.43
N GLN A 383 -3.24 -33.53 -1.72
CA GLN A 383 -2.32 -34.15 -0.77
C GLN A 383 -2.11 -33.32 0.51
N VAL A 384 -1.97 -32.00 0.38
CA VAL A 384 -1.86 -31.09 1.55
C VAL A 384 -3.13 -31.14 2.39
N TYR A 385 -4.31 -31.16 1.76
CA TYR A 385 -5.59 -31.28 2.47
C TYR A 385 -5.70 -32.61 3.24
N GLU A 386 -5.32 -33.70 2.60
CA GLU A 386 -5.29 -35.03 3.21
C GLU A 386 -4.31 -35.09 4.41
N HIS A 387 -3.11 -34.53 4.23
CA HIS A 387 -2.13 -34.45 5.30
C HIS A 387 -2.55 -33.55 6.48
N LEU A 388 -3.37 -32.50 6.24
CA LEU A 388 -3.98 -31.72 7.31
C LEU A 388 -4.93 -32.57 8.14
N ALA A 389 -5.75 -33.38 7.49
CA ALA A 389 -6.67 -34.27 8.17
C ALA A 389 -5.94 -35.33 9.01
N TYR A 390 -4.84 -35.90 8.50
CA TYR A 390 -3.99 -36.79 9.30
C TYR A 390 -3.29 -36.07 10.47
N PHE A 391 -2.83 -34.86 10.24
CA PHE A 391 -2.14 -34.08 11.27
C PHE A 391 -3.02 -33.78 12.48
N TYR A 392 -4.32 -33.53 12.24
CA TYR A 392 -5.32 -33.25 13.27
C TYR A 392 -6.21 -34.46 13.61
N GLN A 393 -6.01 -35.60 12.99
CA GLN A 393 -6.80 -36.84 13.20
C GLN A 393 -8.29 -36.62 12.96
N ILE A 394 -8.65 -35.90 11.90
CA ILE A 394 -10.06 -35.63 11.53
C ILE A 394 -10.54 -36.75 10.64
N GLY A 395 -11.66 -37.37 10.99
CA GLY A 395 -12.35 -38.38 10.16
C GLY A 395 -13.09 -37.74 8.97
N VAL A 396 -13.38 -38.54 7.93
CA VAL A 396 -14.28 -38.14 6.84
C VAL A 396 -15.67 -37.85 7.44
N ASP A 397 -16.43 -36.93 6.84
CA ASP A 397 -17.73 -36.45 7.29
C ASP A 397 -17.73 -35.87 8.73
N SER A 398 -16.62 -35.25 9.12
CA SER A 398 -16.49 -34.56 10.40
C SER A 398 -15.52 -33.37 10.30
N GLY A 399 -15.57 -32.47 11.27
CA GLY A 399 -14.61 -31.39 11.44
C GLY A 399 -15.14 -29.99 11.13
N GLU A 400 -16.35 -29.82 10.62
CA GLU A 400 -16.94 -28.50 10.39
C GLU A 400 -16.90 -27.65 11.66
N GLY A 401 -16.43 -26.39 11.56
CA GLY A 401 -16.30 -25.46 12.68
C GLY A 401 -15.12 -25.70 13.61
N CYS A 402 -14.39 -26.81 13.49
CA CYS A 402 -13.20 -27.06 14.30
C CYS A 402 -12.06 -26.14 13.89
N THR A 403 -11.42 -25.52 14.89
CA THR A 403 -10.27 -24.61 14.73
C THR A 403 -9.05 -25.17 15.43
N PHE A 404 -7.90 -25.15 14.76
CA PHE A 404 -6.65 -25.71 15.24
C PHE A 404 -5.52 -24.70 15.09
N GLU A 405 -4.57 -24.73 16.04
CA GLU A 405 -3.26 -24.08 15.88
C GLU A 405 -2.45 -24.82 14.82
N PHE A 406 -1.89 -24.08 13.86
CA PHE A 406 -1.17 -24.66 12.74
C PHE A 406 0.32 -24.31 12.74
N PRO A 407 1.16 -25.10 13.40
CA PRO A 407 2.63 -24.94 13.33
C PRO A 407 3.14 -25.41 11.97
N ILE A 408 3.15 -24.52 10.97
CA ILE A 408 3.49 -24.84 9.57
C ILE A 408 4.84 -25.53 9.44
N ASP A 409 5.85 -25.14 10.23
CA ASP A 409 7.19 -25.74 10.17
C ASP A 409 7.15 -27.22 10.59
N LYS A 410 6.40 -27.54 11.66
CA LYS A 410 6.19 -28.91 12.12
C LYS A 410 5.43 -29.75 11.11
N PHE A 411 4.35 -29.17 10.53
CA PHE A 411 3.58 -29.82 9.47
C PHE A 411 4.45 -30.14 8.25
N CYS A 412 5.20 -29.15 7.78
CA CYS A 412 6.09 -29.31 6.63
C CYS A 412 7.20 -30.33 6.88
N ALA A 413 7.77 -30.35 8.09
CA ALA A 413 8.79 -31.34 8.47
C ALA A 413 8.22 -32.76 8.54
N THR A 414 6.99 -32.91 9.09
CA THR A 414 6.33 -34.22 9.24
C THR A 414 6.01 -34.85 7.90
N PHE A 415 5.45 -34.07 6.96
CA PHE A 415 4.98 -34.57 5.66
C PHE A 415 5.92 -34.25 4.48
N LYS A 416 7.10 -33.71 4.75
CA LYS A 416 8.14 -33.35 3.76
C LYS A 416 7.64 -32.35 2.71
N HIS A 417 6.84 -31.37 3.14
CA HIS A 417 6.40 -30.28 2.29
C HIS A 417 7.39 -29.12 2.28
N PHE A 418 7.44 -28.40 1.15
CA PHE A 418 8.13 -27.12 1.10
C PHE A 418 7.18 -26.03 1.61
N PRO A 419 7.57 -25.21 2.63
CA PRO A 419 6.69 -24.25 3.27
C PRO A 419 6.00 -23.29 2.30
N ILE A 420 6.69 -22.83 1.24
CA ILE A 420 6.12 -21.91 0.25
C ILE A 420 4.96 -22.58 -0.51
N ARG A 421 5.14 -23.81 -0.98
CA ARG A 421 4.10 -24.55 -1.73
C ARG A 421 2.96 -25.00 -0.81
N ALA A 422 3.28 -25.41 0.42
CA ALA A 422 2.26 -25.76 1.41
C ALA A 422 1.37 -24.55 1.73
N ASN A 423 1.97 -23.38 1.97
CA ASN A 423 1.23 -22.14 2.20
C ASN A 423 0.35 -21.76 0.98
N ALA A 424 0.85 -21.93 -0.24
CA ALA A 424 0.07 -21.68 -1.45
C ALA A 424 -1.12 -22.66 -1.56
N ALA A 425 -0.93 -23.94 -1.25
CA ALA A 425 -2.00 -24.94 -1.22
C ALA A 425 -3.10 -24.58 -0.19
N LEU A 426 -2.70 -24.12 1.02
CA LEU A 426 -3.65 -23.66 2.04
C LEU A 426 -4.48 -22.48 1.58
N ILE A 427 -3.87 -21.51 0.89
CA ILE A 427 -4.59 -20.36 0.31
C ILE A 427 -5.56 -20.81 -0.77
N LEU A 428 -5.21 -21.79 -1.60
CA LEU A 428 -6.11 -22.34 -2.61
C LEU A 428 -7.28 -23.11 -1.97
N LEU A 429 -7.04 -23.90 -0.93
CA LEU A 429 -8.09 -24.60 -0.16
C LEU A 429 -9.04 -23.61 0.55
N GLN A 430 -8.50 -22.51 1.08
CA GLN A 430 -9.31 -21.43 1.65
C GLN A 430 -10.21 -20.79 0.60
N ARG A 431 -9.67 -20.49 -0.58
CA ARG A 431 -10.44 -19.91 -1.69
C ARG A 431 -11.51 -20.86 -2.22
N ALA A 432 -11.24 -22.17 -2.20
CA ALA A 432 -12.20 -23.20 -2.56
C ALA A 432 -13.23 -23.48 -1.44
N GLY A 433 -13.10 -22.83 -0.28
CA GLY A 433 -14.06 -22.92 0.83
C GLY A 433 -13.97 -24.20 1.64
N TYR A 434 -12.85 -24.90 1.62
CA TYR A 434 -12.62 -26.09 2.47
C TYR A 434 -12.19 -25.70 3.88
N ILE A 435 -11.28 -24.75 3.96
CA ILE A 435 -10.72 -24.26 5.23
C ILE A 435 -10.77 -22.73 5.29
N ASP A 436 -10.62 -22.21 6.50
CA ASP A 436 -10.20 -20.84 6.75
C ASP A 436 -8.77 -20.88 7.30
N TYR A 437 -7.86 -20.16 6.66
CA TYR A 437 -6.45 -20.14 7.04
C TYR A 437 -6.03 -18.73 7.42
N GLU A 438 -5.70 -18.55 8.69
CA GLU A 438 -5.26 -17.28 9.27
C GLU A 438 -3.77 -17.36 9.61
N PRO A 439 -2.88 -16.92 8.71
CA PRO A 439 -1.42 -17.05 8.89
C PRO A 439 -0.86 -16.15 9.99
N ASN A 440 -1.54 -15.05 10.32
CA ASN A 440 -1.12 -14.12 11.37
C ASN A 440 -2.36 -13.74 12.19
N PRO A 441 -2.87 -14.62 13.06
CA PRO A 441 -4.01 -14.29 13.90
C PRO A 441 -3.66 -13.10 14.79
N ASP A 442 -4.52 -12.08 14.78
CA ASP A 442 -4.38 -10.88 15.61
C ASP A 442 -4.85 -11.22 17.05
N ASN A 443 -4.21 -12.23 17.62
CA ASN A 443 -4.50 -12.70 18.98
C ASN A 443 -3.69 -11.87 19.97
N ASN A 444 -4.20 -10.71 20.35
CA ASN A 444 -3.72 -10.01 21.54
C ASN A 444 -3.83 -10.94 22.77
N ALA A 445 -2.90 -10.80 23.69
CA ALA A 445 -2.99 -11.49 24.96
C ALA A 445 -4.34 -11.20 25.64
N ARG A 446 -4.85 -12.16 26.37
CA ARG A 446 -6.14 -12.03 27.08
C ARG A 446 -5.93 -12.35 28.55
N VAL A 447 -6.60 -11.55 29.38
CA VAL A 447 -6.56 -11.74 30.84
C VAL A 447 -7.97 -11.69 31.38
N ARG A 448 -8.25 -12.55 32.34
CA ARG A 448 -9.46 -12.52 33.19
C ARG A 448 -9.05 -12.73 34.64
N PHE A 449 -9.59 -11.94 35.58
CA PHE A 449 -9.41 -12.19 37.00
C PHE A 449 -10.23 -13.40 37.45
N LEU A 450 -9.59 -14.32 38.15
CA LEU A 450 -10.25 -15.49 38.75
C LEU A 450 -10.76 -15.19 40.17
N LEU A 451 -10.12 -14.24 40.84
CA LEU A 451 -10.51 -13.77 42.19
C LEU A 451 -11.55 -12.65 42.09
N ARG A 452 -12.35 -12.50 43.14
CA ARG A 452 -13.24 -11.33 43.25
C ARG A 452 -12.42 -10.09 43.62
N ARG A 453 -12.98 -8.93 43.31
CA ARG A 453 -12.30 -7.63 43.51
C ARG A 453 -11.88 -7.44 44.98
N ASP A 454 -12.72 -7.86 45.94
CA ASP A 454 -12.45 -7.70 47.36
C ASP A 454 -11.37 -8.65 47.88
N ASP A 455 -11.19 -9.80 47.23
CA ASP A 455 -10.14 -10.78 47.57
C ASP A 455 -8.77 -10.35 47.11
N LEU A 456 -8.68 -9.55 46.03
CA LEU A 456 -7.42 -8.97 45.53
C LEU A 456 -6.77 -8.02 46.54
N TYR A 457 -7.54 -7.24 47.27
CA TYR A 457 -7.04 -6.32 48.31
C TYR A 457 -6.50 -7.03 49.56
N ARG A 458 -6.75 -8.33 49.72
CA ARG A 458 -6.28 -9.16 50.84
C ARG A 458 -5.09 -10.01 50.51
N LEU A 459 -4.50 -9.88 49.33
CA LEU A 459 -3.34 -10.66 48.89
C LEU A 459 -2.04 -10.02 49.41
N ASP A 460 -1.56 -10.43 50.58
CA ASP A 460 -0.26 -10.02 51.11
C ASP A 460 0.93 -10.74 50.45
N SER A 461 0.68 -11.62 49.47
CA SER A 461 1.69 -12.51 48.86
C SER A 461 2.16 -12.10 47.47
N LEU A 462 1.82 -10.89 46.98
CA LEU A 462 2.32 -10.39 45.70
C LEU A 462 3.68 -9.73 45.84
N SER A 463 4.58 -10.03 44.94
CA SER A 463 5.83 -9.27 44.80
C SER A 463 5.50 -7.86 44.25
N GLU A 464 6.41 -6.90 44.44
CA GLU A 464 6.27 -5.52 43.93
C GLU A 464 5.96 -5.52 42.44
N LYS A 465 6.67 -6.30 41.62
CA LYS A 465 6.45 -6.46 40.18
C LYS A 465 5.07 -7.04 39.84
N GLU A 466 4.60 -8.02 40.59
CA GLU A 466 3.27 -8.60 40.41
C GLU A 466 2.17 -7.60 40.73
N ASN A 467 2.36 -6.81 41.77
CA ASN A 467 1.44 -5.76 42.16
C ASN A 467 1.35 -4.65 41.10
N ASP A 468 2.49 -4.22 40.56
CA ASP A 468 2.51 -3.20 39.50
C ASP A 468 1.77 -3.66 38.24
N VAL A 469 1.96 -4.92 37.84
CA VAL A 469 1.23 -5.52 36.70
C VAL A 469 -0.26 -5.61 37.00
N VAL A 470 -0.66 -6.02 38.20
CA VAL A 470 -2.09 -6.07 38.61
C VAL A 470 -2.70 -4.68 38.61
N ILE A 471 -2.00 -3.67 39.12
CA ILE A 471 -2.45 -2.28 39.12
C ILE A 471 -2.62 -1.77 37.69
N SER A 472 -1.65 -2.04 36.78
CA SER A 472 -1.75 -1.69 35.38
C SER A 472 -2.96 -2.33 34.70
N LEU A 473 -3.20 -3.62 34.95
CA LEU A 473 -4.40 -4.32 34.46
C LEU A 473 -5.70 -3.69 34.93
N LEU A 474 -5.80 -3.37 36.23
CA LEU A 474 -7.01 -2.79 36.83
C LEU A 474 -7.30 -1.36 36.35
N ARG A 475 -6.26 -0.57 36.10
CA ARG A 475 -6.39 0.83 35.66
C ARG A 475 -6.79 0.95 34.21
N ASN A 476 -6.25 0.11 33.37
CA ASN A 476 -6.28 0.30 31.91
C ASN A 476 -7.30 -0.61 31.19
N TYR A 477 -7.75 -1.69 31.84
CA TYR A 477 -8.61 -2.68 31.20
C TYR A 477 -9.89 -2.92 32.01
N GLY A 478 -11.04 -2.52 31.44
CA GLY A 478 -12.35 -2.74 32.07
C GLY A 478 -12.88 -4.15 31.83
N GLY A 479 -13.75 -4.64 32.75
CA GLY A 479 -14.49 -5.89 32.54
C GLY A 479 -13.73 -7.18 32.82
N LEU A 480 -12.47 -7.14 33.24
CA LEU A 480 -11.61 -8.31 33.46
C LEU A 480 -12.13 -9.28 34.56
N PHE A 481 -13.05 -8.87 35.40
CA PHE A 481 -13.66 -9.72 36.41
C PHE A 481 -14.84 -10.55 35.89
N THR A 482 -15.41 -10.14 34.77
CA THR A 482 -16.60 -10.80 34.21
C THR A 482 -16.26 -11.68 33.02
N ASP A 483 -15.31 -11.24 32.18
CA ASP A 483 -14.91 -11.95 30.98
C ASP A 483 -13.45 -11.65 30.63
N TYR A 484 -12.90 -12.35 29.64
CA TYR A 484 -11.55 -12.06 29.11
C TYR A 484 -11.50 -10.70 28.44
N GLY A 485 -10.59 -9.84 28.91
CA GLY A 485 -10.22 -8.61 28.22
C GLY A 485 -8.95 -8.79 27.41
N TYR A 486 -8.90 -8.18 26.22
CA TYR A 486 -7.68 -8.09 25.44
C TYR A 486 -6.71 -7.12 26.10
N VAL A 487 -5.47 -7.55 26.28
CA VAL A 487 -4.42 -6.74 26.91
C VAL A 487 -3.21 -6.62 25.99
N ASP A 488 -2.53 -5.48 26.07
CA ASP A 488 -1.25 -5.25 25.37
C ASP A 488 -0.10 -5.44 26.37
N GLU A 489 0.64 -6.53 26.20
CA GLU A 489 1.77 -6.88 27.09
C GLU A 489 2.87 -5.80 27.06
N SER A 490 3.07 -5.11 25.93
CA SER A 490 4.05 -4.04 25.81
C SER A 490 3.65 -2.79 26.58
N TYR A 491 2.36 -2.47 26.57
CA TYR A 491 1.81 -1.34 27.33
C TYR A 491 1.88 -1.61 28.85
N ILE A 492 1.52 -2.84 29.28
CA ILE A 492 1.66 -3.26 30.69
C ILE A 492 3.13 -3.19 31.12
N ALA A 493 4.05 -3.63 30.27
CA ALA A 493 5.49 -3.57 30.52
C ALA A 493 5.97 -2.14 30.77
N GLN A 494 5.56 -1.23 29.93
CA GLN A 494 5.91 0.20 30.04
C GLN A 494 5.36 0.82 31.31
N GLU A 495 4.10 0.57 31.67
CA GLU A 495 3.46 1.10 32.90
C GLU A 495 4.05 0.51 34.18
N ALA A 496 4.38 -0.80 34.17
CA ALA A 496 4.96 -1.49 35.31
C ALA A 496 6.49 -1.30 35.42
N GLY A 497 7.13 -0.57 34.51
CA GLY A 497 8.59 -0.36 34.48
C GLY A 497 9.39 -1.66 34.26
N LEU A 498 8.80 -2.63 33.54
CA LEU A 498 9.39 -3.95 33.29
C LEU A 498 9.75 -4.08 31.82
N ASP A 499 10.64 -5.02 31.50
CA ASP A 499 10.81 -5.45 30.11
C ASP A 499 9.70 -6.45 29.70
N HIS A 500 9.56 -6.69 28.39
CA HIS A 500 8.52 -7.56 27.84
C HIS A 500 8.59 -9.00 28.38
N ASN A 501 9.81 -9.57 28.53
CA ASN A 501 9.99 -10.92 29.06
C ASN A 501 9.64 -11.00 30.55
N GLN A 502 10.01 -9.99 31.32
CA GLN A 502 9.66 -9.89 32.74
C GLN A 502 8.13 -9.80 32.92
N THR A 503 7.48 -8.98 32.12
CA THR A 503 6.01 -8.83 32.15
C THR A 503 5.32 -10.14 31.79
N TYR A 504 5.77 -10.83 30.74
CA TYR A 504 5.27 -12.15 30.38
C TYR A 504 5.41 -13.16 31.55
N MET A 505 6.59 -13.24 32.16
CA MET A 505 6.83 -14.15 33.29
C MET A 505 5.97 -13.80 34.51
N VAL A 506 5.73 -12.52 34.77
CA VAL A 506 4.83 -12.07 35.84
C VAL A 506 3.40 -12.49 35.56
N LEU A 507 2.89 -12.27 34.34
CA LEU A 507 1.54 -12.71 33.94
C LEU A 507 1.38 -14.24 34.06
N VAL A 508 2.37 -15.01 33.64
CA VAL A 508 2.40 -16.47 33.79
C VAL A 508 2.39 -16.87 35.28
N ASN A 509 3.16 -16.19 36.14
CA ASN A 509 3.17 -16.47 37.56
C ASN A 509 1.86 -16.14 38.26
N LEU A 510 1.24 -14.99 37.92
CA LEU A 510 -0.09 -14.63 38.39
C LEU A 510 -1.16 -15.66 37.97
N SER A 511 -1.04 -16.21 36.77
CA SER A 511 -1.89 -17.29 36.27
C SER A 511 -1.67 -18.60 37.03
N LYS A 512 -0.42 -18.98 37.31
CA LYS A 512 -0.09 -20.15 38.15
C LYS A 512 -0.62 -20.01 39.58
N LYS A 513 -0.60 -18.81 40.13
CA LYS A 513 -1.19 -18.48 41.45
C LYS A 513 -2.71 -18.45 41.43
N ARG A 514 -3.38 -18.67 40.29
CA ARG A 514 -4.81 -18.58 40.06
C ARG A 514 -5.42 -17.23 40.45
N ILE A 515 -4.67 -16.15 40.31
CA ILE A 515 -5.15 -14.79 40.51
C ILE A 515 -5.81 -14.30 39.22
N ILE A 516 -5.18 -14.58 38.12
CA ILE A 516 -5.69 -14.32 36.75
C ILE A 516 -5.71 -15.61 35.93
N ASP A 517 -6.50 -15.62 34.91
CA ASP A 517 -6.40 -16.57 33.80
C ASP A 517 -5.78 -15.81 32.62
N PHE A 518 -4.55 -16.19 32.24
CA PHE A 518 -3.75 -15.51 31.22
C PHE A 518 -3.59 -16.38 30.00
N ILE A 519 -4.09 -15.90 28.88
CA ILE A 519 -3.88 -16.49 27.55
C ILE A 519 -2.87 -15.59 26.83
N PRO A 520 -1.61 -16.04 26.67
CA PRO A 520 -0.58 -15.24 26.04
C PRO A 520 -0.88 -14.98 24.56
N ARG A 521 -0.31 -13.90 24.02
CA ARG A 521 -0.32 -13.63 22.59
C ARG A 521 0.34 -14.81 21.86
N LYS A 522 -0.43 -15.52 21.03
CA LYS A 522 0.06 -16.59 20.19
C LYS A 522 0.12 -16.09 18.76
N SER A 523 1.29 -16.09 18.15
CA SER A 523 1.49 -15.80 16.72
C SER A 523 1.49 -17.08 15.88
N ILE A 524 0.84 -18.15 16.36
CA ILE A 524 0.73 -19.41 15.63
C ILE A 524 -0.44 -19.30 14.67
N PRO A 525 -0.26 -19.54 13.36
CA PRO A 525 -1.35 -19.59 12.39
C PRO A 525 -2.50 -20.49 12.85
N LEU A 526 -3.72 -20.16 12.39
CA LEU A 526 -4.91 -20.96 12.68
C LEU A 526 -5.47 -21.55 11.38
N ILE A 527 -6.00 -22.76 11.48
CA ILE A 527 -6.80 -23.39 10.44
C ILE A 527 -8.15 -23.78 11.02
N SER A 528 -9.24 -23.37 10.36
CA SER A 528 -10.60 -23.77 10.69
C SER A 528 -11.24 -24.49 9.52
N TYR A 529 -11.89 -25.62 9.76
CA TYR A 529 -12.63 -26.33 8.73
C TYR A 529 -13.99 -25.66 8.51
N LYS A 530 -14.27 -25.24 7.26
CA LYS A 530 -15.52 -24.56 6.85
C LYS A 530 -16.65 -25.52 6.54
N ARG A 531 -16.34 -26.77 6.32
CA ARG A 531 -17.23 -27.88 6.02
C ARG A 531 -16.64 -29.17 6.59
N ASP A 532 -17.44 -30.19 6.68
CA ASP A 532 -16.95 -31.51 7.05
C ASP A 532 -15.87 -31.99 6.05
N ARG A 533 -14.91 -32.75 6.56
CA ARG A 533 -13.83 -33.30 5.76
C ARG A 533 -14.38 -34.23 4.69
N VAL A 534 -14.00 -33.98 3.46
CA VAL A 534 -14.15 -34.90 2.33
C VAL A 534 -12.86 -35.72 2.14
N ASP A 535 -12.90 -36.75 1.32
CA ASP A 535 -11.70 -37.45 0.88
C ASP A 535 -10.80 -36.47 0.07
N GLY A 536 -9.49 -36.63 0.15
CA GLY A 536 -8.56 -35.74 -0.56
C GLY A 536 -8.78 -35.76 -2.09
N SER A 537 -9.19 -36.92 -2.64
CA SER A 537 -9.55 -37.09 -4.07
C SER A 537 -10.80 -36.29 -4.47
N ASP A 538 -11.69 -35.99 -3.54
CA ASP A 538 -12.94 -35.28 -3.76
C ASP A 538 -12.79 -33.76 -3.58
N VAL A 539 -11.57 -33.27 -3.28
CA VAL A 539 -11.27 -31.85 -3.24
C VAL A 539 -11.27 -31.29 -4.66
N ILE A 540 -12.29 -30.49 -4.96
CA ILE A 540 -12.47 -29.84 -6.26
C ILE A 540 -12.00 -28.39 -6.17
N LEU A 541 -11.09 -28.00 -7.05
CA LEU A 541 -10.69 -26.61 -7.24
C LEU A 541 -11.36 -26.09 -8.52
N ASP A 542 -12.34 -25.21 -8.36
CA ASP A 542 -13.05 -24.60 -9.48
C ASP A 542 -12.10 -23.82 -10.40
N LYS A 543 -12.48 -23.69 -11.68
CA LYS A 543 -11.68 -22.95 -12.67
C LYS A 543 -11.36 -21.52 -12.22
N SER A 544 -12.33 -20.85 -11.60
CA SER A 544 -12.17 -19.50 -11.05
C SER A 544 -11.17 -19.39 -9.88
N VAL A 545 -10.95 -20.51 -9.16
CA VAL A 545 -10.01 -20.60 -8.05
C VAL A 545 -8.60 -20.92 -8.51
N TYR A 546 -8.46 -21.78 -9.51
CA TYR A 546 -7.17 -22.32 -9.91
C TYR A 546 -6.75 -21.89 -11.32
N GLU A 547 -7.41 -22.35 -12.40
CA GLU A 547 -6.96 -22.18 -13.78
C GLU A 547 -6.93 -20.71 -14.19
N GLU A 548 -8.02 -20.00 -14.01
CA GLU A 548 -8.15 -18.60 -14.43
C GLU A 548 -7.14 -17.70 -13.68
N ARG A 549 -6.96 -17.95 -12.38
CA ARG A 549 -5.99 -17.21 -11.55
C ARG A 549 -4.55 -17.56 -11.92
N LYS A 550 -4.26 -18.82 -12.22
CA LYS A 550 -2.94 -19.24 -12.67
C LYS A 550 -2.59 -18.58 -13.99
N GLU A 551 -3.54 -18.56 -14.94
CA GLU A 551 -3.36 -17.89 -16.23
C GLU A 551 -3.13 -16.39 -16.06
N GLN A 552 -3.93 -15.74 -15.22
CA GLN A 552 -3.77 -14.31 -14.92
C GLN A 552 -2.41 -14.00 -14.29
N PHE A 553 -2.01 -14.79 -13.31
CA PHE A 553 -0.70 -14.62 -12.67
C PHE A 553 0.45 -14.85 -13.66
N GLN A 554 0.32 -15.85 -14.54
CA GLN A 554 1.28 -16.11 -15.62
C GLN A 554 1.36 -14.90 -16.59
N LYS A 555 0.21 -14.32 -16.97
CA LYS A 555 0.16 -13.12 -17.81
C LYS A 555 0.88 -11.94 -17.13
N SER A 556 0.65 -11.74 -15.83
CA SER A 556 1.33 -10.68 -15.07
C SER A 556 2.85 -10.89 -15.03
N ILE A 557 3.31 -12.11 -14.77
CA ILE A 557 4.73 -12.48 -14.79
C ILE A 557 5.34 -12.26 -16.19
N ASN A 558 4.66 -12.71 -17.24
CA ASN A 558 5.13 -12.54 -18.61
C ASN A 558 5.22 -11.05 -18.99
N SER A 559 4.29 -10.22 -18.51
CA SER A 559 4.34 -8.77 -18.72
C SER A 559 5.59 -8.12 -18.10
N VAL A 560 5.98 -8.56 -16.89
CA VAL A 560 7.22 -8.09 -16.24
C VAL A 560 8.46 -8.54 -17.00
N ILE A 561 8.51 -9.81 -17.46
CA ILE A 561 9.61 -10.34 -18.24
C ILE A 561 9.75 -9.56 -19.55
N ASN A 562 8.64 -9.36 -20.26
CA ASN A 562 8.61 -8.61 -21.51
C ASN A 562 9.04 -7.16 -21.32
N TYR A 563 8.66 -6.54 -20.19
CA TYR A 563 9.11 -5.20 -19.84
C TYR A 563 10.62 -5.14 -19.59
N ALA A 564 11.14 -6.10 -18.82
CA ALA A 564 12.56 -6.14 -18.46
C ALA A 564 13.48 -6.45 -19.67
N GLN A 565 13.01 -7.27 -20.60
CA GLN A 565 13.76 -7.69 -21.78
C GLN A 565 13.54 -6.80 -23.01
N ASN A 566 12.60 -5.86 -22.95
CA ASN A 566 12.32 -4.97 -24.05
C ASN A 566 13.50 -4.01 -24.29
N ASP A 567 13.91 -3.85 -25.55
CA ASP A 567 14.97 -2.96 -26.01
C ASP A 567 14.52 -2.01 -27.15
N ARG A 568 13.23 -2.03 -27.52
CA ARG A 568 12.68 -1.34 -28.69
C ARG A 568 11.67 -0.27 -28.38
N VAL A 569 10.85 -0.48 -27.34
CA VAL A 569 9.74 0.41 -27.00
C VAL A 569 10.10 1.21 -25.75
N CYS A 570 9.89 2.51 -25.77
CA CYS A 570 10.07 3.38 -24.62
C CYS A 570 9.44 2.79 -23.34
N ARG A 571 10.19 2.80 -22.23
CA ARG A 571 9.75 2.23 -20.95
C ARG A 571 8.47 2.85 -20.43
N SER A 572 8.38 4.17 -20.47
CA SER A 572 7.16 4.89 -20.04
C SER A 572 5.96 4.52 -20.91
N ARG A 573 6.15 4.53 -22.24
CA ARG A 573 5.10 4.17 -23.21
C ARG A 573 4.58 2.74 -23.01
N GLN A 574 5.47 1.78 -22.74
CA GLN A 574 5.09 0.39 -22.46
C GLN A 574 4.25 0.26 -21.19
N LEU A 575 4.60 0.99 -20.11
CA LEU A 575 3.81 1.03 -18.88
C LEU A 575 2.44 1.68 -19.12
N LEU A 576 2.41 2.83 -19.80
CA LEU A 576 1.17 3.53 -20.13
C LEU A 576 0.23 2.66 -20.98
N TYR A 577 0.77 1.96 -21.99
CA TYR A 577 0.03 1.01 -22.80
C TYR A 577 -0.59 -0.12 -21.96
N TYR A 578 0.18 -0.66 -21.01
CA TYR A 578 -0.29 -1.69 -20.09
C TYR A 578 -1.52 -1.25 -19.28
N PHE A 579 -1.54 0.01 -18.84
CA PHE A 579 -2.67 0.62 -18.14
C PHE A 579 -3.78 1.15 -19.07
N GLY A 580 -3.70 0.87 -20.37
CA GLY A 580 -4.73 1.21 -21.35
C GLY A 580 -4.59 2.58 -22.01
N GLU A 581 -3.48 3.30 -21.82
CA GLU A 581 -3.17 4.54 -22.52
C GLU A 581 -2.45 4.25 -23.84
N LYS A 582 -3.25 4.11 -24.93
CA LYS A 582 -2.74 3.69 -26.25
C LYS A 582 -2.07 4.83 -27.05
N LYS A 583 -2.33 6.09 -26.69
CA LYS A 583 -1.81 7.27 -27.40
C LYS A 583 -0.79 8.01 -26.52
N SER A 584 0.34 7.38 -26.27
CA SER A 584 1.46 7.99 -25.55
C SER A 584 2.67 8.15 -26.47
N VAL A 585 3.47 9.18 -26.20
CA VAL A 585 4.72 9.47 -26.90
C VAL A 585 5.91 8.88 -26.15
N ASP A 586 7.05 8.78 -26.81
CA ASP A 586 8.28 8.35 -26.18
C ASP A 586 8.78 9.39 -25.18
N CYS A 587 9.38 8.96 -24.08
CA CYS A 587 9.77 9.86 -22.97
C CYS A 587 11.14 10.54 -23.18
N GLU A 588 11.91 10.14 -24.19
CA GLU A 588 13.23 10.66 -24.57
C GLU A 588 14.32 10.59 -23.49
N GLN A 589 14.07 9.92 -22.37
CA GLN A 589 14.99 9.90 -21.23
C GLN A 589 15.21 8.51 -20.60
N CYS A 590 14.45 7.49 -20.99
CA CYS A 590 14.67 6.12 -20.50
C CYS A 590 15.87 5.47 -21.22
N ASP A 591 16.34 4.34 -20.67
CA ASP A 591 17.45 3.56 -21.27
C ASP A 591 17.23 3.24 -22.75
N VAL A 592 16.01 2.85 -23.14
CA VAL A 592 15.69 2.52 -24.54
C VAL A 592 15.72 3.77 -25.44
N CYS A 593 15.11 4.88 -25.01
CA CYS A 593 15.12 6.09 -25.81
C CYS A 593 16.55 6.63 -26.02
N LEU A 594 17.37 6.61 -24.96
CA LEU A 594 18.77 7.06 -25.04
C LEU A 594 19.63 6.14 -25.90
N SER A 595 19.40 4.82 -25.87
CA SER A 595 20.12 3.90 -26.75
C SER A 595 19.77 4.12 -28.22
N HIS A 596 18.52 4.42 -28.54
CA HIS A 596 18.12 4.72 -29.92
C HIS A 596 18.69 6.05 -30.40
N SER A 597 18.68 7.11 -29.61
CA SER A 597 19.26 8.38 -29.96
C SER A 597 20.78 8.26 -30.20
N HIS A 598 21.48 7.50 -29.36
CA HIS A 598 22.91 7.21 -29.59
C HIS A 598 23.17 6.38 -30.84
N HIS A 599 22.26 5.48 -31.19
CA HIS A 599 22.41 4.66 -32.39
C HIS A 599 22.09 5.46 -33.65
N ASP A 600 21.09 6.33 -33.60
CA ASP A 600 20.79 7.25 -34.69
C ASP A 600 21.89 8.27 -34.88
N ASP A 601 22.45 8.85 -33.82
CA ASP A 601 23.61 9.73 -33.84
C ASP A 601 24.85 9.04 -34.46
N HIS A 602 25.11 7.79 -34.10
CA HIS A 602 26.25 7.03 -34.64
C HIS A 602 26.06 6.72 -36.13
N ASN A 603 24.87 6.30 -36.55
CA ASN A 603 24.56 6.04 -37.94
C ASN A 603 24.67 7.32 -38.77
N GLN A 604 24.19 8.44 -38.25
CA GLN A 604 24.32 9.75 -38.92
C GLN A 604 25.76 10.21 -38.96
N GLN A 605 26.56 9.96 -37.92
CA GLN A 605 28.01 10.24 -37.94
C GLN A 605 28.74 9.41 -39.00
N GLU A 606 28.46 8.12 -39.15
CA GLU A 606 29.03 7.27 -40.19
C GLU A 606 28.62 7.74 -41.61
N GLU A 607 27.34 8.13 -41.79
CA GLU A 607 26.89 8.68 -43.08
C GLU A 607 27.58 10.01 -43.42
N ILE A 608 27.76 10.92 -42.45
CA ILE A 608 28.53 12.15 -42.62
C ILE A 608 30.00 11.85 -42.89
N LYS A 609 30.58 10.85 -42.21
CA LYS A 609 31.95 10.39 -42.43
C LYS A 609 32.16 9.91 -43.87
N GLU A 610 31.24 9.07 -44.36
CA GLU A 610 31.27 8.61 -45.75
C GLU A 610 31.14 9.77 -46.75
N LYS A 611 30.23 10.73 -46.51
CA LYS A 611 30.04 11.91 -47.35
C LYS A 611 31.30 12.81 -47.40
N LEU A 612 31.91 13.05 -46.25
CA LEU A 612 33.13 13.85 -46.14
C LEU A 612 34.33 13.19 -46.84
N LEU A 613 34.54 11.89 -46.62
CA LEU A 613 35.61 11.14 -47.29
C LEU A 613 35.37 11.04 -48.79
N ALA A 614 34.15 10.85 -49.25
CA ALA A 614 33.80 10.85 -50.67
C ALA A 614 34.05 12.22 -51.34
N MET A 615 33.82 13.31 -50.63
CA MET A 615 34.04 14.67 -51.11
C MET A 615 35.54 14.96 -51.38
N VAL A 616 36.42 14.47 -50.49
CA VAL A 616 37.87 14.71 -50.60
C VAL A 616 38.62 13.59 -51.34
N ALA A 617 37.89 12.55 -51.80
CA ALA A 617 38.48 11.38 -52.49
C ALA A 617 39.12 11.70 -53.83
N ASP A 618 38.85 12.87 -54.45
CA ASP A 618 39.42 13.33 -55.67
C ASP A 618 40.84 13.85 -55.49
N GLY A 619 41.33 14.00 -54.25
CA GLY A 619 42.65 14.51 -53.91
C GLY A 619 42.83 16.03 -54.08
N GLU A 620 41.76 16.75 -54.42
CA GLU A 620 41.74 18.21 -54.54
C GLU A 620 41.60 18.92 -53.22
N ARG A 621 41.80 20.23 -53.14
CA ARG A 621 41.63 21.05 -51.93
C ARG A 621 40.20 21.58 -51.85
N HIS A 622 39.40 21.08 -50.94
CA HIS A 622 38.03 21.52 -50.73
C HIS A 622 37.91 22.57 -49.63
N HIS A 623 37.31 23.72 -49.95
CA HIS A 623 37.12 24.78 -48.97
C HIS A 623 36.03 24.38 -47.95
N VAL A 624 36.21 24.69 -46.65
CA VAL A 624 35.25 24.35 -45.57
C VAL A 624 33.83 24.83 -45.85
N THR A 625 33.64 25.87 -46.71
CA THR A 625 32.30 26.30 -47.13
C THR A 625 31.58 25.30 -48.02
N GLU A 626 32.30 24.39 -48.71
CA GLU A 626 31.71 23.34 -49.53
C GLU A 626 31.09 22.24 -48.64
N VAL A 627 31.69 21.99 -47.47
CA VAL A 627 31.16 21.09 -46.46
C VAL A 627 29.79 21.55 -45.93
N ARG A 628 29.56 22.87 -45.93
CA ARG A 628 28.23 23.42 -45.55
C ARG A 628 27.13 23.15 -46.59
N GLN A 629 27.43 22.65 -47.75
CA GLN A 629 26.48 22.24 -48.78
C GLN A 629 25.96 20.81 -48.52
N LEU A 630 26.59 20.06 -47.61
CA LEU A 630 26.04 18.83 -47.09
C LEU A 630 24.88 19.26 -46.22
N ASP A 631 23.67 18.96 -46.59
CA ASP A 631 22.42 19.33 -45.87
C ASP A 631 22.28 18.55 -44.53
N GLU A 632 23.33 18.70 -43.68
CA GLU A 632 23.53 17.98 -42.43
C GLU A 632 23.71 18.94 -41.24
N ASP A 633 23.45 18.48 -40.02
CA ASP A 633 23.68 19.27 -38.80
C ASP A 633 25.16 19.67 -38.67
N TRP A 634 25.42 21.01 -38.63
CA TRP A 634 26.76 21.55 -38.62
C TRP A 634 27.58 21.17 -37.37
N ASP A 635 26.96 21.00 -36.23
CA ASP A 635 27.63 20.61 -34.99
C ASP A 635 28.13 19.15 -35.12
N MET A 636 27.33 18.28 -35.76
CA MET A 636 27.67 16.89 -36.02
C MET A 636 28.75 16.77 -37.09
N VAL A 637 28.64 17.54 -38.18
CA VAL A 637 29.65 17.61 -39.20
C VAL A 637 31.02 18.06 -38.65
N THR A 638 31.00 19.09 -37.77
CA THR A 638 32.23 19.59 -37.12
C THR A 638 32.87 18.54 -36.22
N LYS A 639 32.05 17.76 -35.52
CA LYS A 639 32.52 16.67 -34.66
C LYS A 639 33.16 15.55 -35.47
N VAL A 640 32.52 15.10 -36.54
CA VAL A 640 33.04 14.06 -37.44
C VAL A 640 34.30 14.52 -38.15
N MET A 641 34.37 15.78 -38.61
CA MET A 641 35.61 16.36 -39.20
C MET A 641 36.78 16.30 -38.21
N LYS A 642 36.53 16.65 -36.93
CA LYS A 642 37.56 16.60 -35.90
C LYS A 642 38.02 15.15 -35.65
N GLU A 643 37.11 14.19 -35.57
CA GLU A 643 37.45 12.77 -35.44
C GLU A 643 38.28 12.26 -36.60
N LEU A 644 37.91 12.59 -37.86
CA LEU A 644 38.70 12.24 -39.04
C LEU A 644 40.08 12.88 -39.06
N MET A 645 40.22 14.10 -38.53
CA MET A 645 41.51 14.77 -38.37
C MET A 645 42.36 14.13 -37.26
N ASP A 646 41.73 13.75 -36.13
CA ASP A 646 42.41 13.05 -35.03
C ASP A 646 42.85 11.63 -35.46
N GLU A 647 42.09 10.98 -36.38
CA GLU A 647 42.44 9.69 -37.01
C GLU A 647 43.45 9.82 -38.17
N GLU A 648 43.95 11.01 -38.44
CA GLU A 648 44.87 11.31 -39.56
C GLU A 648 44.31 10.93 -40.95
N GLN A 649 42.99 10.87 -41.12
CA GLN A 649 42.33 10.61 -42.41
C GLN A 649 42.05 11.88 -43.19
N LEU A 650 41.87 13.00 -42.50
CA LEU A 650 41.75 14.34 -43.07
C LEU A 650 42.82 15.28 -42.54
N LEU A 651 43.29 16.16 -43.39
CA LEU A 651 44.18 17.26 -43.01
C LEU A 651 43.53 18.60 -43.31
N MET A 652 43.80 19.59 -42.45
CA MET A 652 43.35 20.97 -42.63
C MET A 652 44.53 21.87 -42.98
N ASP A 653 44.56 22.39 -44.20
CA ASP A 653 45.53 23.36 -44.65
C ASP A 653 44.87 24.75 -44.80
N GLY A 654 44.98 25.56 -43.76
CA GLY A 654 44.25 26.82 -43.64
C GLY A 654 42.74 26.66 -43.54
N SER A 655 42.01 27.02 -44.61
CA SER A 655 40.56 26.85 -44.72
C SER A 655 40.14 25.71 -45.65
N HIS A 656 41.09 24.85 -46.05
CA HIS A 656 40.84 23.76 -46.98
C HIS A 656 41.05 22.39 -46.30
N LEU A 657 40.18 21.45 -46.66
CA LEU A 657 40.26 20.03 -46.29
C LEU A 657 40.93 19.25 -47.41
N ILE A 658 41.80 18.33 -47.05
CA ILE A 658 42.56 17.48 -47.95
C ILE A 658 42.52 16.04 -47.35
N LEU A 659 42.42 15.05 -48.24
CA LEU A 659 42.61 13.65 -47.84
C LEU A 659 44.09 13.46 -47.38
N SER A 660 44.30 12.75 -46.31
CA SER A 660 45.64 12.42 -45.83
C SER A 660 46.28 11.33 -46.71
N ASP A 661 47.52 11.52 -47.12
CA ASP A 661 48.28 10.57 -47.96
C ASP A 661 48.81 9.32 -47.20
N LYS A 662 48.25 9.00 -46.04
CA LYS A 662 48.63 7.81 -45.23
C LYS A 662 47.77 6.61 -45.50
#